data_5b6885a4ecb9984551e9adf931a86301
#
_entry.id   5b6885a4ecb9984551e9adf931a86301
#
_cell.length_a   1.000
_cell.length_b   1.000
_cell.length_c   1.000
_cell.angle_alpha   90.00
_cell.angle_beta   90.00
_cell.angle_gamma   90.00
#
_symmetry.space_group_name_H-M   'P 1'
#
loop_
_entity.id
_entity.type
_entity.pdbx_description
1 polymer ?
#
loop_
_entity_poly.entity_id
_entity_poly.type
_entity_poly.pdbx_seq_one_letter_code
_entity_poly.pdbx_strand_id
1 'polypeptide(L)'
;MLDLFKAEAENQQAVLNSGLLGLEKDASPAQLESLMRAAHSLKGAARIVGLDAAVRVAHAMEDAFVAVQKSPVPLDKKPVAGLLDRADLAPKYRGQTAFTTLLVDMMLEGVDLLNRIAHTPEAQIEEWSTTHAPEVSQFLSSVAALMEVHDQAEKFAQGGGPGGAAQAPSGSPAAGGQPAGPSPSAEEQERSLRITADSLNRLLALAGEAQVEARRLRPFSEALLRLKRQLGEVSEAFDHLREALPTPMVDDALRDRLHALQTHLTGARQYLGHQLVDLENLGRRSSNLSGRMYGATLACRMRPFADGIQGFPRMVRDLSKRLGKEVTLEILGEDTQVDRDILEKLEPLITQLLRNALDHGMEFPDDRVSKGKSRAGRLTLEARHSNGKLLVSVADDGRGVDYDHLRRSIVRKGLIAAGTATQLSEAELLEFLFLPGFSTKEEVTEMSGRGVGLDIVMNVVKGVRGAVRVTSTPGVGTRFQMQLPLTLSVIRTLLVEVAGEPYAVPLAAVSRTLKVDRTTLETGPAQQTFLHEGRRVSLVTAHQVLERGAPAALNGELPVIVLGERERCVGLVVDRFAGERELVVLPLDPKLGKIRDIAAGALMEEGAPVLLLDVDDVLLSAERILSTGDAGGLSGAGAGGAFARRRQRVLVVDDSLTVRELERKLLQEQGYEVSVAVDGMDGWNAVRTGAFDLVITDMDMPRMDGSELTRLIKQDVRLRVLPVMMITYKEREEDRQRGLRAGVDVFLTKGSFQDATFLQGVEDLIGHPVK
;
A
#
# COMPACT_ATOMS: atom_id res chain seq x y z
N MET A 1 -17.30 25.90 -12.63
CA MET A 1 -16.51 27.11 -12.26
C MET A 1 -15.76 26.85 -10.95
N LEU A 2 -16.39 26.24 -9.95
CA LEU A 2 -15.74 25.89 -8.67
C LEU A 2 -14.54 24.94 -8.84
N ASP A 3 -14.65 23.97 -9.77
CA ASP A 3 -13.57 23.04 -10.08
C ASP A 3 -12.29 23.74 -10.58
N LEU A 4 -12.44 24.88 -11.24
CA LEU A 4 -11.29 25.68 -11.66
C LEU A 4 -10.57 26.31 -10.45
N PHE A 5 -11.34 26.87 -9.50
CA PHE A 5 -10.78 27.41 -8.26
C PHE A 5 -10.14 26.31 -7.42
N LYS A 6 -10.77 25.14 -7.33
CA LYS A 6 -10.23 23.98 -6.62
C LYS A 6 -8.88 23.54 -7.19
N ALA A 7 -8.79 23.39 -8.52
CA ALA A 7 -7.55 23.01 -9.19
C ALA A 7 -6.43 24.06 -8.98
N GLU A 8 -6.77 25.37 -9.00
CA GLU A 8 -5.81 26.44 -8.73
C GLU A 8 -5.40 26.44 -7.25
N ALA A 9 -6.34 26.23 -6.33
CA ALA A 9 -6.06 26.14 -4.90
C ALA A 9 -5.10 24.97 -4.58
N GLU A 10 -5.32 23.81 -5.17
CA GLU A 10 -4.44 22.63 -5.01
C GLU A 10 -3.02 22.93 -5.53
N ASN A 11 -2.89 23.56 -6.70
CA ASN A 11 -1.59 23.93 -7.27
C ASN A 11 -0.84 24.95 -6.40
N GLN A 12 -1.52 26.02 -5.97
CA GLN A 12 -0.87 27.08 -5.21
C GLN A 12 -0.64 26.71 -3.75
N GLN A 13 -1.40 25.77 -3.20
CA GLN A 13 -1.21 25.28 -1.83
C GLN A 13 0.18 24.64 -1.63
N ALA A 14 0.68 23.90 -2.61
CA ALA A 14 2.02 23.30 -2.55
C ALA A 14 3.09 24.39 -2.49
N VAL A 15 2.96 25.43 -3.34
CA VAL A 15 3.88 26.56 -3.40
C VAL A 15 3.84 27.36 -2.08
N LEU A 16 2.64 27.66 -1.56
CA LEU A 16 2.47 28.39 -0.32
C LEU A 16 3.02 27.60 0.88
N ASN A 17 2.69 26.32 1.01
CA ASN A 17 3.16 25.50 2.13
C ASN A 17 4.70 25.38 2.14
N SER A 18 5.31 25.04 1.01
CA SER A 18 6.77 24.89 0.93
C SER A 18 7.49 26.23 1.10
N GLY A 19 6.98 27.26 0.47
CA GLY A 19 7.55 28.62 0.56
C GLY A 19 7.45 29.21 1.97
N LEU A 20 6.32 29.07 2.66
CA LEU A 20 6.13 29.54 4.03
C LEU A 20 7.05 28.82 5.02
N LEU A 21 7.20 27.51 4.91
CA LEU A 21 8.13 26.75 5.74
C LEU A 21 9.60 27.10 5.47
N GLY A 22 9.91 27.49 4.22
CA GLY A 22 11.23 27.98 3.83
C GLY A 22 11.55 29.34 4.46
N LEU A 23 10.57 30.21 4.66
CA LEU A 23 10.77 31.57 5.28
C LEU A 23 11.30 31.47 6.71
N GLU A 24 11.05 30.38 7.44
CA GLU A 24 11.61 30.20 8.79
C GLU A 24 13.13 29.98 8.76
N LYS A 25 13.66 29.44 7.64
CA LYS A 25 15.09 29.13 7.48
C LYS A 25 15.85 30.28 6.85
N ASP A 26 15.29 30.89 5.80
CA ASP A 26 15.89 31.98 5.06
C ASP A 26 14.79 32.78 4.34
N ALA A 27 14.57 34.03 4.76
CA ALA A 27 13.59 34.91 4.17
C ALA A 27 14.18 35.61 2.94
N SER A 28 14.35 34.89 1.82
CA SER A 28 14.88 35.50 0.60
C SER A 28 13.78 36.29 -0.14
N PRO A 29 14.16 37.44 -0.80
CA PRO A 29 13.23 38.25 -1.58
C PRO A 29 12.53 37.43 -2.71
N ALA A 30 13.22 36.49 -3.31
CA ALA A 30 12.68 35.63 -4.38
C ALA A 30 11.58 34.69 -3.84
N GLN A 31 11.72 34.21 -2.63
CA GLN A 31 10.74 33.35 -1.98
C GLN A 31 9.47 34.12 -1.61
N LEU A 32 9.61 35.32 -1.06
CA LEU A 32 8.47 36.23 -0.79
C LEU A 32 7.72 36.59 -2.07
N GLU A 33 8.46 36.84 -3.18
CA GLU A 33 7.84 37.11 -4.48
C GLU A 33 7.04 35.91 -5.01
N SER A 34 7.55 34.69 -4.82
CA SER A 34 6.84 33.45 -5.19
C SER A 34 5.54 33.29 -4.38
N LEU A 35 5.58 33.49 -3.07
CA LEU A 35 4.41 33.45 -2.18
C LEU A 35 3.37 34.52 -2.52
N MET A 36 3.82 35.75 -2.81
CA MET A 36 2.96 36.87 -3.25
C MET A 36 2.23 36.51 -4.56
N ARG A 37 2.95 35.93 -5.55
CA ARG A 37 2.35 35.50 -6.82
C ARG A 37 1.32 34.41 -6.62
N ALA A 38 1.60 33.44 -5.74
CA ALA A 38 0.67 32.36 -5.42
C ALA A 38 -0.62 32.91 -4.77
N ALA A 39 -0.51 33.81 -3.79
CA ALA A 39 -1.66 34.46 -3.17
C ALA A 39 -2.45 35.29 -4.17
N HIS A 40 -1.77 36.02 -5.07
CA HIS A 40 -2.39 36.80 -6.14
C HIS A 40 -3.18 35.93 -7.13
N SER A 41 -2.63 34.78 -7.55
CA SER A 41 -3.31 33.84 -8.42
C SER A 41 -4.59 33.29 -7.77
N LEU A 42 -4.53 32.90 -6.50
CA LEU A 42 -5.69 32.47 -5.72
C LEU A 42 -6.75 33.52 -5.58
N LYS A 43 -6.35 34.78 -5.32
CA LYS A 43 -7.28 35.94 -5.27
C LYS A 43 -7.99 36.15 -6.61
N GLY A 44 -7.24 36.05 -7.72
CA GLY A 44 -7.79 36.11 -9.07
C GLY A 44 -8.80 35.04 -9.38
N ALA A 45 -8.44 33.79 -9.11
CA ALA A 45 -9.32 32.64 -9.30
C ALA A 45 -10.58 32.73 -8.42
N ALA A 46 -10.45 33.06 -7.15
CA ALA A 46 -11.58 33.24 -6.22
C ALA A 46 -12.55 34.32 -6.69
N ARG A 47 -12.04 35.42 -7.23
CA ARG A 47 -12.85 36.51 -7.77
C ARG A 47 -13.65 36.12 -8.99
N ILE A 48 -13.06 35.34 -9.89
CA ILE A 48 -13.76 34.81 -11.10
C ILE A 48 -14.93 33.92 -10.73
N VAL A 49 -14.78 33.14 -9.64
CA VAL A 49 -15.81 32.20 -9.16
C VAL A 49 -16.82 32.85 -8.20
N GLY A 50 -16.57 34.09 -7.76
CA GLY A 50 -17.48 34.83 -6.85
C GLY A 50 -17.39 34.39 -5.39
N LEU A 51 -16.23 33.90 -4.94
CA LEU A 51 -15.99 33.43 -3.56
C LEU A 51 -15.43 34.56 -2.68
N ASP A 52 -16.27 35.48 -2.18
CA ASP A 52 -15.86 36.69 -1.43
C ASP A 52 -14.99 36.39 -0.21
N ALA A 53 -15.27 35.30 0.54
CA ALA A 53 -14.46 34.90 1.68
C ALA A 53 -13.02 34.54 1.24
N ALA A 54 -12.87 33.78 0.17
CA ALA A 54 -11.56 33.40 -0.37
C ALA A 54 -10.80 34.60 -0.94
N VAL A 55 -11.50 35.52 -1.61
CA VAL A 55 -10.90 36.77 -2.10
C VAL A 55 -10.30 37.59 -0.94
N ARG A 56 -11.03 37.75 0.17
CA ARG A 56 -10.57 38.50 1.33
C ARG A 56 -9.36 37.86 2.02
N VAL A 57 -9.39 36.52 2.18
CA VAL A 57 -8.27 35.76 2.78
C VAL A 57 -7.02 35.86 1.91
N ALA A 58 -7.13 35.56 0.61
CA ALA A 58 -6.00 35.64 -0.32
C ALA A 58 -5.42 37.08 -0.46
N HIS A 59 -6.28 38.11 -0.42
CA HIS A 59 -5.85 39.49 -0.45
C HIS A 59 -5.05 39.85 0.80
N ALA A 60 -5.52 39.50 2.00
CA ALA A 60 -4.80 39.78 3.23
C ALA A 60 -3.42 39.05 3.27
N MET A 61 -3.33 37.85 2.73
CA MET A 61 -2.06 37.15 2.59
C MET A 61 -1.10 37.86 1.62
N GLU A 62 -1.61 38.30 0.46
CA GLU A 62 -0.83 39.04 -0.54
C GLU A 62 -0.28 40.33 0.05
N ASP A 63 -1.14 41.10 0.75
CA ASP A 63 -0.75 42.35 1.38
C ASP A 63 0.34 42.17 2.45
N ALA A 64 0.23 41.08 3.23
CA ALA A 64 1.24 40.72 4.23
C ALA A 64 2.60 40.42 3.58
N PHE A 65 2.63 39.62 2.50
CA PHE A 65 3.86 39.29 1.78
C PHE A 65 4.48 40.53 1.14
N VAL A 66 3.67 41.44 0.58
CA VAL A 66 4.14 42.73 0.00
C VAL A 66 4.74 43.62 1.08
N ALA A 67 4.13 43.71 2.25
CA ALA A 67 4.64 44.53 3.36
C ALA A 67 6.00 44.01 3.83
N VAL A 68 6.14 42.73 4.06
CA VAL A 68 7.40 42.12 4.50
C VAL A 68 8.49 42.18 3.43
N GLN A 69 8.14 42.10 2.14
CA GLN A 69 9.09 42.23 1.04
C GLN A 69 9.67 43.62 0.92
N LYS A 70 8.84 44.66 1.14
CA LYS A 70 9.26 46.09 1.01
C LYS A 70 10.22 46.51 2.12
N SER A 71 10.10 45.93 3.29
CA SER A 71 10.89 46.31 4.46
C SER A 71 11.41 45.07 5.18
N PRO A 72 12.54 44.52 4.76
CA PRO A 72 13.17 43.40 5.46
C PRO A 72 13.78 43.89 6.79
N VAL A 73 12.92 44.12 7.78
CA VAL A 73 13.38 44.38 9.14
C VAL A 73 13.99 43.09 9.70
N PRO A 74 15.14 43.14 10.42
CA PRO A 74 15.60 41.96 11.15
C PRO A 74 14.61 41.64 12.27
N LEU A 75 13.68 40.77 11.99
CA LEU A 75 12.42 40.53 12.68
C LEU A 75 12.58 39.84 14.06
N ASP A 76 13.77 39.36 14.38
CA ASP A 76 14.05 38.56 15.62
C ASP A 76 14.79 39.39 16.70
N LYS A 77 14.73 40.72 16.66
CA LYS A 77 15.35 41.57 17.71
C LYS A 77 14.39 41.89 18.85
N LYS A 78 14.94 41.97 20.08
CA LYS A 78 14.21 42.27 21.33
C LYS A 78 13.12 43.37 21.28
N PRO A 79 13.21 44.44 20.46
CA PRO A 79 12.12 45.45 20.38
C PRO A 79 10.82 44.89 19.84
N VAL A 80 10.86 43.91 18.93
CA VAL A 80 9.67 43.33 18.26
C VAL A 80 8.88 42.46 19.23
N ALA A 81 9.55 41.70 20.11
CA ALA A 81 8.90 40.87 21.11
C ALA A 81 7.98 41.68 22.05
N GLY A 82 8.41 42.89 22.46
CA GLY A 82 7.60 43.77 23.31
C GLY A 82 6.41 44.44 22.60
N LEU A 83 6.45 44.53 21.26
CA LEU A 83 5.34 44.99 20.43
C LEU A 83 4.33 43.89 20.20
N LEU A 84 4.79 42.65 20.02
CA LEU A 84 3.93 41.44 19.87
C LEU A 84 3.10 41.16 21.13
N ASP A 85 3.68 41.38 22.33
CA ASP A 85 2.94 41.24 23.59
C ASP A 85 1.81 42.22 23.77
N ARG A 86 1.87 43.36 23.11
CA ARG A 86 0.85 44.45 23.16
C ARG A 86 -0.15 44.40 21.99
N ALA A 87 0.12 43.63 20.98
CA ALA A 87 -0.76 43.47 19.82
C ALA A 87 -2.04 42.70 20.20
N ASP A 88 -3.17 43.14 19.67
CA ASP A 88 -4.47 42.45 19.85
C ASP A 88 -4.56 41.20 18.97
N LEU A 89 -3.70 40.23 19.26
CA LEU A 89 -3.62 38.96 18.58
C LEU A 89 -4.60 37.94 19.17
N ALA A 90 -5.10 37.06 18.32
CA ALA A 90 -5.96 35.97 18.76
C ALA A 90 -5.30 35.15 19.90
N PRO A 91 -6.08 34.60 20.87
CA PRO A 91 -5.54 33.93 22.07
C PRO A 91 -4.52 32.84 21.78
N LYS A 92 -4.67 32.18 20.65
CA LYS A 92 -3.77 31.07 20.18
C LYS A 92 -2.38 31.56 19.78
N TYR A 93 -2.16 32.85 19.53
CA TYR A 93 -0.88 33.43 19.13
C TYR A 93 -0.18 34.18 20.25
N ARG A 94 -0.80 34.30 21.42
CA ARG A 94 -0.21 34.96 22.58
C ARG A 94 0.99 34.21 23.13
N GLY A 95 2.08 34.94 23.40
CA GLY A 95 3.31 34.38 23.93
C GLY A 95 4.34 33.93 22.88
N GLN A 96 4.06 34.11 21.60
CA GLN A 96 5.08 33.94 20.55
C GLN A 96 5.92 35.21 20.44
N THR A 97 7.26 35.03 20.42
CA THR A 97 8.23 36.16 20.47
C THR A 97 8.94 36.41 19.14
N ALA A 98 8.82 35.47 18.19
CA ALA A 98 9.45 35.55 16.88
C ALA A 98 8.40 35.92 15.81
N PHE A 99 8.60 37.09 15.19
CA PHE A 99 7.68 37.61 14.16
C PHE A 99 7.56 36.68 12.95
N THR A 100 8.69 36.15 12.44
CA THR A 100 8.70 35.23 11.27
C THR A 100 7.89 33.97 11.53
N THR A 101 8.04 33.38 12.69
CA THR A 101 7.28 32.20 13.07
C THR A 101 5.79 32.49 13.19
N LEU A 102 5.42 33.63 13.74
CA LEU A 102 4.03 34.06 13.86
C LEU A 102 3.41 34.36 12.48
N LEU A 103 4.14 35.03 11.61
CA LEU A 103 3.72 35.28 10.22
C LEU A 103 3.46 33.98 9.49
N VAL A 104 4.40 33.02 9.57
CA VAL A 104 4.26 31.71 8.94
C VAL A 104 3.04 30.96 9.48
N ASP A 105 2.83 30.93 10.80
CA ASP A 105 1.67 30.27 11.41
C ASP A 105 0.34 30.85 10.94
N MET A 106 0.25 32.18 10.87
CA MET A 106 -0.94 32.89 10.40
C MET A 106 -1.19 32.64 8.90
N MET A 107 -0.15 32.71 8.09
CA MET A 107 -0.29 32.48 6.64
C MET A 107 -0.69 31.01 6.34
N LEU A 108 -0.18 30.05 7.09
CA LEU A 108 -0.61 28.64 6.99
C LEU A 108 -2.09 28.46 7.34
N GLU A 109 -2.60 29.21 8.35
CA GLU A 109 -4.04 29.22 8.64
C GLU A 109 -4.86 29.80 7.47
N GLY A 110 -4.36 30.86 6.82
CA GLY A 110 -4.97 31.40 5.60
C GLY A 110 -5.04 30.35 4.47
N VAL A 111 -3.97 29.57 4.28
CA VAL A 111 -3.96 28.47 3.32
C VAL A 111 -5.01 27.40 3.68
N ASP A 112 -5.17 27.05 4.97
CA ASP A 112 -6.19 26.11 5.41
C ASP A 112 -7.61 26.61 5.18
N LEU A 113 -7.86 27.90 5.42
CA LEU A 113 -9.15 28.52 5.11
C LEU A 113 -9.47 28.43 3.61
N LEU A 114 -8.52 28.80 2.76
CA LEU A 114 -8.68 28.72 1.30
C LEU A 114 -8.94 27.30 0.83
N ASN A 115 -8.25 26.33 1.41
CA ASN A 115 -8.43 24.91 1.09
C ASN A 115 -9.81 24.39 1.50
N ARG A 116 -10.29 24.75 2.69
CA ARG A 116 -11.65 24.38 3.14
C ARG A 116 -12.72 24.98 2.24
N ILE A 117 -12.57 26.22 1.80
CA ILE A 117 -13.48 26.86 0.84
C ILE A 117 -13.47 26.11 -0.49
N ALA A 118 -12.30 25.76 -1.01
CA ALA A 118 -12.13 25.08 -2.29
C ALA A 118 -12.78 23.66 -2.32
N HIS A 119 -12.81 22.98 -1.15
CA HIS A 119 -13.38 21.62 -1.03
C HIS A 119 -14.84 21.61 -0.57
N THR A 120 -15.46 22.76 -0.32
CA THR A 120 -16.87 22.86 0.05
C THR A 120 -17.74 22.65 -1.19
N PRO A 121 -18.75 21.74 -1.16
CA PRO A 121 -19.68 21.57 -2.26
C PRO A 121 -20.41 22.86 -2.62
N GLU A 122 -20.63 23.12 -3.93
CA GLU A 122 -21.23 24.35 -4.45
C GLU A 122 -22.56 24.72 -3.74
N ALA A 123 -23.40 23.71 -3.47
CA ALA A 123 -24.66 23.89 -2.77
C ALA A 123 -24.53 24.36 -1.28
N GLN A 124 -23.35 24.23 -0.67
CA GLN A 124 -23.11 24.54 0.75
C GLN A 124 -22.22 25.78 0.96
N ILE A 125 -21.77 26.44 -0.10
CA ILE A 125 -20.84 27.57 -0.02
C ILE A 125 -21.44 28.78 0.73
N GLU A 126 -22.71 29.09 0.50
CA GLU A 126 -23.38 30.20 1.20
C GLU A 126 -23.54 29.92 2.70
N GLU A 127 -23.92 28.70 3.05
CA GLU A 127 -24.01 28.23 4.42
C GLU A 127 -22.62 28.23 5.09
N TRP A 128 -21.61 27.73 4.40
CA TRP A 128 -20.22 27.76 4.86
C TRP A 128 -19.75 29.18 5.15
N SER A 129 -19.99 30.10 4.22
CA SER A 129 -19.59 31.51 4.33
C SER A 129 -20.22 32.22 5.53
N THR A 130 -21.49 31.90 5.83
CA THR A 130 -22.17 32.47 6.99
C THR A 130 -21.70 31.85 8.32
N THR A 131 -21.54 30.53 8.34
CA THR A 131 -21.12 29.78 9.53
C THR A 131 -19.68 30.10 9.93
N HIS A 132 -18.77 30.27 8.96
CA HIS A 132 -17.35 30.53 9.23
C HIS A 132 -16.95 32.02 9.10
N ALA A 133 -17.92 32.91 8.94
CA ALA A 133 -17.66 34.37 8.90
C ALA A 133 -16.88 34.90 10.12
N PRO A 134 -17.12 34.44 11.36
CA PRO A 134 -16.33 34.85 12.52
C PRO A 134 -14.87 34.42 12.42
N GLU A 135 -14.60 33.19 11.93
CA GLU A 135 -13.25 32.65 11.77
C GLU A 135 -12.45 33.42 10.71
N VAL A 136 -13.06 33.71 9.56
CA VAL A 136 -12.46 34.55 8.51
C VAL A 136 -12.19 35.97 9.04
N SER A 137 -13.12 36.54 9.81
CA SER A 137 -12.94 37.89 10.38
C SER A 137 -11.82 37.90 11.41
N GLN A 138 -11.70 36.87 12.22
CA GLN A 138 -10.62 36.73 13.20
C GLN A 138 -9.25 36.60 12.52
N PHE A 139 -9.17 35.80 11.44
CA PHE A 139 -7.96 35.71 10.63
C PHE A 139 -7.54 37.08 10.09
N LEU A 140 -8.47 37.82 9.45
CA LEU A 140 -8.19 39.14 8.89
C LEU A 140 -7.75 40.15 9.95
N SER A 141 -8.38 40.15 11.12
CA SER A 141 -8.00 41.06 12.22
C SER A 141 -6.62 40.72 12.79
N SER A 142 -6.29 39.42 12.89
CA SER A 142 -4.98 38.96 13.35
C SER A 142 -3.86 39.36 12.36
N VAL A 143 -4.08 39.19 11.05
CA VAL A 143 -3.13 39.62 10.01
C VAL A 143 -2.94 41.12 10.06
N ALA A 144 -4.01 41.93 10.20
CA ALA A 144 -3.93 43.36 10.31
C ALA A 144 -3.11 43.82 11.56
N ALA A 145 -3.36 43.19 12.71
CA ALA A 145 -2.61 43.46 13.94
C ALA A 145 -1.11 43.14 13.80
N LEU A 146 -0.79 42.02 13.10
CA LEU A 146 0.60 41.65 12.82
C LEU A 146 1.30 42.66 11.90
N MET A 147 0.57 43.18 10.89
CA MET A 147 1.10 44.23 9.99
C MET A 147 1.30 45.56 10.70
N GLU A 148 0.46 45.92 11.66
CA GLU A 148 0.70 47.12 12.52
C GLU A 148 1.98 46.97 13.35
N VAL A 149 2.25 45.77 13.88
CA VAL A 149 3.52 45.51 14.59
C VAL A 149 4.71 45.65 13.65
N HIS A 150 4.59 45.16 12.40
CA HIS A 150 5.63 45.31 11.38
C HIS A 150 5.92 46.76 11.07
N ASP A 151 4.88 47.57 10.82
CA ASP A 151 5.00 49.02 10.54
C ASP A 151 5.61 49.80 11.73
N GLN A 152 5.26 49.44 12.95
CA GLN A 152 5.85 50.04 14.16
C GLN A 152 7.32 49.64 14.30
N ALA A 153 7.66 48.38 14.04
CA ALA A 153 9.05 47.91 14.07
C ALA A 153 9.92 48.59 13.02
N GLU A 154 9.36 48.85 11.82
CA GLU A 154 10.03 49.63 10.77
C GLU A 154 10.30 51.06 11.18
N LYS A 155 9.32 51.75 11.76
CA LYS A 155 9.47 53.11 12.30
C LYS A 155 10.53 53.18 13.40
N PHE A 156 10.62 52.17 14.25
CA PHE A 156 11.69 52.06 15.26
C PHE A 156 13.09 51.82 14.63
N ALA A 157 13.15 51.06 13.53
CA ALA A 157 14.41 50.80 12.83
C ALA A 157 14.92 51.98 12.02
N GLN A 158 14.01 52.86 11.52
CA GLN A 158 14.34 54.05 10.74
C GLN A 158 14.50 55.30 11.64
N GLY A 159 14.02 55.32 12.88
CA GLY A 159 13.98 56.44 13.79
C GLY A 159 14.99 56.35 14.91
N GLY A 160 16.16 56.94 14.74
CA GLY A 160 16.88 57.57 15.84
C GLY A 160 16.03 58.74 16.37
N GLY A 161 16.03 58.96 17.71
CA GLY A 161 15.29 59.84 18.55
C GLY A 161 14.69 61.16 18.02
N PRO A 162 13.84 61.79 18.81
CA PRO A 162 13.00 62.91 18.35
C PRO A 162 13.80 64.20 18.18
N GLY A 163 13.89 64.70 16.96
CA GLY A 163 14.40 65.99 16.70
C GLY A 163 14.87 66.27 15.28
N GLY A 164 14.10 67.05 14.52
CA GLY A 164 14.62 67.69 13.31
C GLY A 164 13.63 67.70 12.12
N ALA A 165 12.90 68.77 12.04
CA ALA A 165 11.97 69.08 10.95
C ALA A 165 12.69 69.48 9.65
N ALA A 166 11.96 69.29 8.54
CA ALA A 166 11.97 69.99 7.27
C ALA A 166 13.09 69.73 6.26
N GLN A 167 12.75 69.23 5.12
CA GLN A 167 12.62 69.93 3.86
C GLN A 167 12.48 69.00 2.68
N ALA A 168 11.41 69.14 1.92
CA ALA A 168 11.33 68.67 0.54
C ALA A 168 12.21 69.52 -0.37
N PRO A 169 12.72 69.02 -1.48
CA PRO A 169 12.25 69.60 -2.73
C PRO A 169 11.91 68.52 -3.82
N SER A 170 10.84 68.90 -4.45
CA SER A 170 10.39 68.61 -5.82
C SER A 170 11.47 68.42 -6.88
N GLY A 171 11.20 67.51 -7.80
CA GLY A 171 11.90 67.41 -9.09
C GLY A 171 11.58 66.11 -9.87
N SER A 172 10.49 66.13 -10.62
CA SER A 172 10.42 65.33 -11.89
C SER A 172 10.97 66.21 -13.01
N PRO A 173 11.55 65.77 -14.09
CA PRO A 173 10.86 64.96 -15.09
C PRO A 173 11.72 64.03 -15.98
N ALA A 174 10.96 63.22 -16.68
CA ALA A 174 11.11 62.84 -18.10
C ALA A 174 12.13 61.80 -18.58
N ALA A 175 11.55 60.75 -19.05
CA ALA A 175 11.70 60.14 -20.39
C ALA A 175 13.09 59.73 -20.91
N GLY A 176 13.21 58.47 -21.16
CA GLY A 176 14.27 57.88 -21.98
C GLY A 176 14.02 56.42 -22.15
N GLY A 177 13.18 56.05 -23.12
CA GLY A 177 13.01 54.68 -23.53
C GLY A 177 14.25 54.14 -24.24
N GLN A 178 14.58 52.90 -23.90
CA GLN A 178 15.33 52.03 -24.81
C GLN A 178 14.71 50.65 -24.80
N PRO A 179 14.74 49.92 -25.93
CA PRO A 179 13.88 48.79 -26.17
C PRO A 179 14.34 47.54 -25.42
N ALA A 180 13.36 46.90 -24.81
CA ALA A 180 13.50 45.56 -24.28
C ALA A 180 14.01 44.60 -25.37
N GLY A 181 15.12 43.92 -25.09
CA GLY A 181 15.56 42.75 -25.85
C GLY A 181 14.47 41.67 -25.84
N PRO A 182 14.45 40.77 -26.83
CA PRO A 182 13.38 39.82 -26.95
C PRO A 182 13.36 38.93 -25.72
N SER A 183 12.21 38.85 -25.07
CA SER A 183 11.85 37.83 -24.11
C SER A 183 12.08 36.45 -24.76
N PRO A 184 12.64 35.47 -24.06
CA PRO A 184 12.69 34.11 -24.61
C PRO A 184 11.28 33.67 -24.92
N SER A 185 11.13 33.22 -26.15
CA SER A 185 9.92 32.73 -26.79
C SER A 185 9.11 31.84 -25.86
N ALA A 186 7.82 32.06 -25.89
CA ALA A 186 6.77 31.15 -25.40
C ALA A 186 6.77 29.84 -26.23
N GLU A 187 7.79 29.04 -26.08
CA GLU A 187 7.92 27.69 -26.60
C GLU A 187 8.27 26.78 -25.45
N GLU A 188 7.30 26.01 -25.10
CA GLU A 188 7.14 24.87 -24.21
C GLU A 188 6.09 25.12 -23.10
N GLN A 189 4.90 25.56 -23.52
CA GLN A 189 3.74 25.14 -22.77
C GLN A 189 3.60 23.63 -23.00
N GLU A 190 4.16 22.83 -22.08
CA GLU A 190 3.84 21.42 -21.95
C GLU A 190 2.31 21.29 -21.93
N ARG A 191 1.76 20.80 -23.05
CA ARG A 191 0.34 20.48 -23.14
C ARG A 191 0.10 19.29 -22.20
N SER A 192 -0.25 19.56 -20.95
CA SER A 192 -0.63 18.53 -20.01
C SER A 192 -1.95 17.88 -20.48
N LEU A 193 -1.88 16.61 -20.84
CA LEU A 193 -3.06 15.80 -21.16
C LEU A 193 -3.49 15.07 -19.89
N ARG A 194 -4.72 15.29 -19.42
CA ARG A 194 -5.28 14.53 -18.29
C ARG A 194 -5.70 13.16 -18.78
N ILE A 195 -4.97 12.11 -18.36
CA ILE A 195 -5.30 10.72 -18.64
C ILE A 195 -5.84 10.10 -17.34
N THR A 196 -6.96 9.35 -17.45
CA THR A 196 -7.53 8.64 -16.30
C THR A 196 -6.66 7.46 -15.90
N ALA A 197 -6.67 7.08 -14.60
CA ALA A 197 -5.95 5.92 -14.09
C ALA A 197 -6.33 4.62 -14.83
N ASP A 198 -7.62 4.46 -15.16
CA ASP A 198 -8.12 3.30 -15.92
C ASP A 198 -7.55 3.23 -17.33
N SER A 199 -7.39 4.37 -18.01
CA SER A 199 -6.77 4.43 -19.33
C SER A 199 -5.29 4.04 -19.30
N LEU A 200 -4.54 4.49 -18.28
CA LEU A 200 -3.15 4.11 -18.08
C LEU A 200 -3.01 2.62 -17.72
N ASN A 201 -3.89 2.08 -16.88
CA ASN A 201 -3.92 0.66 -16.54
C ASN A 201 -4.21 -0.20 -17.78
N ARG A 202 -5.14 0.24 -18.62
CA ARG A 202 -5.45 -0.44 -19.88
C ARG A 202 -4.29 -0.40 -20.87
N LEU A 203 -3.58 0.72 -21.00
CA LEU A 203 -2.40 0.82 -21.83
C LEU A 203 -1.28 -0.08 -21.32
N LEU A 204 -1.09 -0.18 -20.01
CA LEU A 204 -0.11 -1.06 -19.39
C LEU A 204 -0.43 -2.53 -19.64
N ALA A 205 -1.71 -2.92 -19.53
CA ALA A 205 -2.17 -4.27 -19.85
C ALA A 205 -1.89 -4.61 -21.32
N LEU A 206 -2.27 -3.74 -22.26
CA LEU A 206 -2.01 -3.94 -23.70
C LEU A 206 -0.51 -4.01 -24.03
N ALA A 207 0.31 -3.18 -23.37
CA ALA A 207 1.77 -3.24 -23.54
C ALA A 207 2.34 -4.56 -22.97
N GLY A 208 1.78 -5.07 -21.87
CA GLY A 208 2.10 -6.38 -21.31
C GLY A 208 1.71 -7.52 -22.25
N GLU A 209 0.51 -7.49 -22.83
CA GLU A 209 0.06 -8.45 -23.85
C GLU A 209 0.98 -8.45 -25.08
N ALA A 210 1.35 -7.26 -25.58
CA ALA A 210 2.27 -7.15 -26.69
C ALA A 210 3.67 -7.74 -26.37
N GLN A 211 4.11 -7.65 -25.13
CA GLN A 211 5.36 -8.25 -24.67
C GLN A 211 5.26 -9.78 -24.61
N VAL A 212 4.14 -10.32 -24.18
CA VAL A 212 3.88 -11.77 -24.18
C VAL A 212 3.82 -12.29 -25.61
N GLU A 213 3.10 -11.62 -26.51
CA GLU A 213 3.04 -12.02 -27.94
C GLU A 213 4.41 -12.00 -28.61
N ALA A 214 5.26 -11.00 -28.30
CA ALA A 214 6.63 -10.98 -28.82
C ALA A 214 7.46 -12.20 -28.37
N ARG A 215 7.23 -12.71 -27.16
CA ARG A 215 7.93 -13.89 -26.62
C ARG A 215 7.45 -15.19 -27.26
N ARG A 216 6.22 -15.26 -27.79
CA ARG A 216 5.67 -16.46 -28.47
C ARG A 216 6.45 -16.85 -29.72
N LEU A 217 7.22 -15.94 -30.33
CA LEU A 217 8.08 -16.25 -31.47
C LEU A 217 9.23 -17.18 -31.11
N ARG A 218 9.65 -17.26 -29.86
CA ARG A 218 10.78 -18.07 -29.41
C ARG A 218 10.52 -19.59 -29.50
N PRO A 219 9.44 -20.16 -28.98
CA PRO A 219 9.11 -21.58 -29.16
C PRO A 219 8.99 -21.99 -30.63
N PHE A 220 8.46 -21.07 -31.45
CA PHE A 220 8.35 -21.30 -32.89
C PHE A 220 9.71 -21.38 -33.56
N SER A 221 10.64 -20.48 -33.22
CA SER A 221 12.04 -20.52 -33.67
C SER A 221 12.74 -21.82 -33.27
N GLU A 222 12.52 -22.31 -32.02
CA GLU A 222 13.07 -23.57 -31.53
C GLU A 222 12.52 -24.79 -32.29
N ALA A 223 11.24 -24.75 -32.66
CA ALA A 223 10.63 -25.81 -33.49
C ALA A 223 11.25 -25.87 -34.89
N LEU A 224 11.47 -24.71 -35.53
CA LEU A 224 12.16 -24.62 -36.82
C LEU A 224 13.64 -25.07 -36.75
N LEU A 225 14.32 -24.80 -35.63
CA LEU A 225 15.66 -25.29 -35.37
C LEU A 225 15.69 -26.83 -35.28
N ARG A 226 14.70 -27.46 -34.68
CA ARG A 226 14.55 -28.93 -34.68
C ARG A 226 14.35 -29.47 -36.10
N LEU A 227 13.46 -28.84 -36.87
CA LEU A 227 13.23 -29.21 -38.26
C LEU A 227 14.52 -29.08 -39.12
N LYS A 228 15.30 -28.02 -38.92
CA LYS A 228 16.60 -27.83 -39.60
C LYS A 228 17.59 -28.95 -39.26
N ARG A 229 17.62 -29.45 -38.01
CA ARG A 229 18.46 -30.58 -37.61
C ARG A 229 17.99 -31.90 -38.27
N GLN A 230 16.67 -32.14 -38.29
CA GLN A 230 16.13 -33.34 -38.97
C GLN A 230 16.44 -33.35 -40.48
N LEU A 231 16.32 -32.21 -41.14
CA LEU A 231 16.75 -32.08 -42.55
C LEU A 231 18.24 -32.31 -42.73
N GLY A 232 19.06 -31.95 -41.72
CA GLY A 232 20.49 -32.26 -41.70
C GLY A 232 20.75 -33.81 -41.66
N GLU A 233 20.08 -34.48 -40.74
CA GLU A 233 20.14 -35.95 -40.56
C GLU A 233 19.68 -36.68 -41.83
N VAL A 234 18.59 -36.20 -42.46
CA VAL A 234 18.12 -36.75 -43.75
C VAL A 234 19.17 -36.54 -44.86
N SER A 235 19.81 -35.36 -44.91
CA SER A 235 20.87 -35.10 -45.91
C SER A 235 22.08 -36.02 -45.73
N GLU A 236 22.52 -36.23 -44.48
CA GLU A 236 23.62 -37.14 -44.14
C GLU A 236 23.27 -38.61 -44.48
N ALA A 237 22.09 -39.07 -44.13
CA ALA A 237 21.60 -40.38 -44.45
C ALA A 237 21.54 -40.62 -46.00
N PHE A 238 21.12 -39.57 -46.71
CA PHE A 238 21.11 -39.58 -48.18
C PHE A 238 22.52 -39.68 -48.78
N ASP A 239 23.48 -38.92 -48.25
CA ASP A 239 24.87 -38.96 -48.69
C ASP A 239 25.50 -40.34 -48.44
N HIS A 240 25.24 -40.97 -47.26
CA HIS A 240 25.64 -42.33 -46.96
C HIS A 240 25.03 -43.35 -47.91
N LEU A 241 23.73 -43.20 -48.23
CA LEU A 241 23.06 -44.07 -49.18
C LEU A 241 23.72 -43.97 -50.60
N ARG A 242 24.02 -42.78 -51.04
CA ARG A 242 24.67 -42.52 -52.32
C ARG A 242 26.06 -43.13 -52.37
N GLU A 243 26.85 -43.10 -51.31
CA GLU A 243 28.17 -43.70 -51.20
C GLU A 243 28.10 -45.22 -51.13
N ALA A 244 27.08 -45.78 -50.58
CA ALA A 244 26.87 -47.25 -50.46
C ALA A 244 26.40 -47.92 -51.76
N LEU A 245 25.91 -47.11 -52.75
CA LEU A 245 25.44 -47.64 -54.03
C LEU A 245 26.62 -48.10 -54.94
N PRO A 246 26.70 -49.38 -55.36
CA PRO A 246 27.76 -49.87 -56.22
C PRO A 246 27.74 -49.16 -57.59
N THR A 247 28.90 -48.66 -58.05
CA THR A 247 29.08 -47.93 -59.30
C THR A 247 28.46 -48.61 -60.54
N PRO A 248 28.48 -49.94 -60.71
CA PRO A 248 27.88 -50.59 -61.87
C PRO A 248 26.34 -50.63 -61.83
N MET A 249 25.69 -50.32 -60.71
CA MET A 249 24.21 -50.27 -60.58
C MET A 249 23.60 -48.90 -60.79
N VAL A 250 24.40 -47.88 -60.92
CA VAL A 250 23.94 -46.49 -61.06
C VAL A 250 24.00 -46.10 -62.54
N ASP A 251 22.84 -46.22 -63.23
CA ASP A 251 22.72 -45.65 -64.59
C ASP A 251 22.68 -44.11 -64.58
N ASP A 252 22.82 -43.49 -65.71
CA ASP A 252 22.87 -42.03 -65.80
C ASP A 252 21.54 -41.36 -65.32
N ALA A 253 20.41 -42.03 -65.56
CA ALA A 253 19.08 -41.54 -65.14
C ALA A 253 18.94 -41.55 -63.61
N LEU A 254 19.46 -42.57 -62.94
CA LEU A 254 19.44 -42.64 -61.45
C LEU A 254 20.41 -41.61 -60.85
N ARG A 255 21.57 -41.41 -61.48
CA ARG A 255 22.56 -40.42 -61.09
C ARG A 255 21.96 -39.00 -61.13
N ASP A 256 21.27 -38.66 -62.22
CA ASP A 256 20.60 -37.38 -62.39
C ASP A 256 19.50 -37.16 -61.34
N ARG A 257 18.72 -38.20 -61.05
CA ARG A 257 17.68 -38.10 -59.99
C ARG A 257 18.26 -37.93 -58.59
N LEU A 258 19.36 -38.63 -58.28
CA LEU A 258 20.04 -38.48 -57.00
C LEU A 258 20.64 -37.05 -56.86
N HIS A 259 21.22 -36.52 -57.95
CA HIS A 259 21.73 -35.17 -57.95
C HIS A 259 20.65 -34.12 -57.81
N ALA A 260 19.51 -34.27 -58.47
CA ALA A 260 18.34 -33.40 -58.31
C ALA A 260 17.81 -33.41 -56.89
N LEU A 261 17.69 -34.61 -56.26
CA LEU A 261 17.22 -34.73 -54.86
C LEU A 261 18.19 -34.03 -53.87
N GLN A 262 19.53 -34.20 -54.05
CA GLN A 262 20.52 -33.53 -53.23
C GLN A 262 20.44 -32.00 -53.37
N THR A 263 20.19 -31.52 -54.59
CA THR A 263 20.02 -30.08 -54.87
C THR A 263 18.76 -29.56 -54.15
N HIS A 264 17.66 -30.28 -54.19
CA HIS A 264 16.42 -29.92 -53.49
C HIS A 264 16.60 -29.94 -51.97
N LEU A 265 17.25 -30.95 -51.39
CA LEU A 265 17.52 -30.98 -49.93
C LEU A 265 18.41 -29.83 -49.47
N THR A 266 19.47 -29.56 -50.24
CA THR A 266 20.38 -28.42 -49.95
C THR A 266 19.64 -27.09 -50.06
N GLY A 267 18.81 -26.88 -51.09
CA GLY A 267 18.00 -25.70 -51.28
C GLY A 267 16.99 -25.51 -50.14
N ALA A 268 16.30 -26.59 -49.72
CA ALA A 268 15.36 -26.54 -48.61
C ALA A 268 16.06 -26.16 -47.29
N ARG A 269 17.26 -26.74 -47.04
CA ARG A 269 18.07 -26.43 -45.83
C ARG A 269 18.56 -24.98 -45.80
N GLN A 270 18.97 -24.46 -46.93
CA GLN A 270 19.39 -23.04 -47.05
C GLN A 270 18.22 -22.10 -46.88
N TYR A 271 17.08 -22.38 -47.52
CA TYR A 271 15.85 -21.59 -47.38
C TYR A 271 15.39 -21.54 -45.92
N LEU A 272 15.31 -22.70 -45.25
CA LEU A 272 14.94 -22.77 -43.85
C LEU A 272 15.94 -22.00 -42.97
N GLY A 273 17.23 -22.05 -43.29
CA GLY A 273 18.27 -21.28 -42.59
C GLY A 273 18.03 -19.76 -42.67
N HIS A 274 17.68 -19.24 -43.85
CA HIS A 274 17.37 -17.82 -44.04
C HIS A 274 16.09 -17.41 -43.28
N GLN A 275 15.04 -18.21 -43.41
CA GLN A 275 13.77 -17.93 -42.70
C GLN A 275 13.95 -17.92 -41.18
N LEU A 276 14.85 -18.74 -40.64
CA LEU A 276 15.12 -18.81 -39.21
C LEU A 276 15.84 -17.55 -38.71
N VAL A 277 16.82 -17.05 -39.50
CA VAL A 277 17.49 -15.77 -39.21
C VAL A 277 16.51 -14.59 -39.25
N ASP A 278 15.62 -14.58 -40.24
CA ASP A 278 14.61 -13.52 -40.38
C ASP A 278 13.62 -13.55 -39.20
N LEU A 279 13.19 -14.76 -38.79
CA LEU A 279 12.28 -14.94 -37.63
C LEU A 279 12.97 -14.50 -36.32
N GLU A 280 14.23 -14.85 -36.10
CA GLU A 280 15.00 -14.41 -34.94
C GLU A 280 15.14 -12.89 -34.88
N ASN A 281 15.40 -12.27 -36.05
CA ASN A 281 15.50 -10.81 -36.16
C ASN A 281 14.14 -10.14 -35.88
N LEU A 282 13.04 -10.71 -36.38
CA LEU A 282 11.68 -10.24 -36.10
C LEU A 282 11.37 -10.36 -34.61
N GLY A 283 11.67 -11.50 -33.99
CA GLY A 283 11.46 -11.74 -32.55
C GLY A 283 12.23 -10.74 -31.70
N ARG A 284 13.50 -10.47 -32.02
CA ARG A 284 14.30 -9.46 -31.31
C ARG A 284 13.71 -8.06 -31.46
N ARG A 285 13.31 -7.65 -32.64
CA ARG A 285 12.70 -6.34 -32.90
C ARG A 285 11.36 -6.19 -32.19
N SER A 286 10.51 -7.20 -32.24
CA SER A 286 9.21 -7.22 -31.58
C SER A 286 9.36 -7.14 -30.06
N SER A 287 10.26 -7.92 -29.47
CA SER A 287 10.56 -7.90 -28.03
C SER A 287 11.08 -6.52 -27.57
N ASN A 288 12.01 -5.93 -28.34
CA ASN A 288 12.53 -4.59 -28.06
C ASN A 288 11.43 -3.52 -28.13
N LEU A 289 10.55 -3.58 -29.15
CA LEU A 289 9.46 -2.62 -29.31
C LEU A 289 8.47 -2.73 -28.14
N SER A 290 8.05 -3.96 -27.82
CA SER A 290 7.12 -4.20 -26.71
C SER A 290 7.70 -3.78 -25.36
N GLY A 291 8.99 -4.06 -25.12
CA GLY A 291 9.68 -3.61 -23.91
C GLY A 291 9.75 -2.09 -23.81
N ARG A 292 9.97 -1.40 -24.93
CA ARG A 292 9.95 0.07 -24.96
C ARG A 292 8.54 0.63 -24.73
N MET A 293 7.51 0.03 -25.32
CA MET A 293 6.13 0.41 -25.10
C MET A 293 5.74 0.25 -23.62
N TYR A 294 6.07 -0.90 -23.03
CA TYR A 294 5.83 -1.17 -21.62
C TYR A 294 6.54 -0.15 -20.72
N GLY A 295 7.84 0.09 -20.97
CA GLY A 295 8.61 1.06 -20.21
C GLY A 295 8.08 2.49 -20.34
N ALA A 296 7.64 2.93 -21.53
CA ALA A 296 7.05 4.24 -21.75
C ALA A 296 5.70 4.39 -21.01
N THR A 297 4.85 3.37 -21.09
CA THR A 297 3.56 3.35 -20.38
C THR A 297 3.77 3.39 -18.85
N LEU A 298 4.77 2.65 -18.37
CA LEU A 298 5.15 2.65 -16.97
C LEU A 298 5.65 4.02 -16.52
N ALA A 299 6.51 4.66 -17.33
CA ALA A 299 7.01 6.02 -17.04
C ALA A 299 5.87 7.04 -16.89
N CYS A 300 4.76 6.88 -17.63
CA CYS A 300 3.57 7.73 -17.47
C CYS A 300 2.86 7.58 -16.11
N ARG A 301 3.08 6.46 -15.39
CA ARG A 301 2.53 6.22 -14.04
C ARG A 301 3.43 6.71 -12.93
N MET A 302 4.70 6.90 -13.24
CA MET A 302 5.68 7.33 -12.25
C MET A 302 5.45 8.79 -11.86
N ARG A 303 5.56 9.06 -10.57
CA ARG A 303 5.50 10.38 -9.97
C ARG A 303 6.75 10.61 -9.14
N PRO A 304 7.25 11.85 -9.05
CA PRO A 304 8.28 12.19 -8.08
C PRO A 304 7.80 11.86 -6.65
N PHE A 305 8.67 11.36 -5.80
CA PHE A 305 8.38 11.09 -4.40
C PHE A 305 7.86 12.35 -3.69
N ALA A 306 8.36 13.53 -4.10
CA ALA A 306 7.91 14.83 -3.65
C ALA A 306 6.38 15.00 -3.65
N ASP A 307 5.68 14.43 -4.65
CA ASP A 307 4.22 14.58 -4.79
C ASP A 307 3.45 13.98 -3.59
N GLY A 308 3.95 12.89 -3.00
CA GLY A 308 3.31 12.21 -1.86
C GLY A 308 3.74 12.70 -0.48
N ILE A 309 4.70 13.64 -0.41
CA ILE A 309 5.30 14.05 0.87
C ILE A 309 5.14 15.53 1.20
N GLN A 310 4.46 16.30 0.35
CA GLN A 310 4.31 17.77 0.48
C GLN A 310 3.76 18.21 1.84
N GLY A 311 2.89 17.40 2.46
CA GLY A 311 2.29 17.69 3.76
C GLY A 311 3.19 17.38 4.97
N PHE A 312 4.26 16.59 4.82
CA PHE A 312 5.05 16.10 5.95
C PHE A 312 5.86 17.17 6.68
N PRO A 313 6.53 18.13 6.00
CA PRO A 313 7.27 19.19 6.69
C PRO A 313 6.37 19.99 7.62
N ARG A 314 5.16 20.33 7.16
CA ARG A 314 4.17 21.04 7.98
C ARG A 314 3.65 20.18 9.13
N MET A 315 3.29 18.92 8.86
CA MET A 315 2.83 17.98 9.89
C MET A 315 3.88 17.80 11.00
N VAL A 316 5.15 17.57 10.63
CA VAL A 316 6.25 17.43 11.59
C VAL A 316 6.43 18.69 12.43
N ARG A 317 6.39 19.87 11.82
CA ARG A 317 6.50 21.16 12.51
C ARG A 317 5.37 21.35 13.52
N ASP A 318 4.11 21.15 13.09
CA ASP A 318 2.93 21.38 13.94
C ASP A 318 2.89 20.38 15.11
N LEU A 319 3.25 19.10 14.84
CA LEU A 319 3.30 18.07 15.87
C LEU A 319 4.45 18.32 16.87
N SER A 320 5.62 18.72 16.38
CA SER A 320 6.77 19.08 17.23
C SER A 320 6.44 20.22 18.17
N LYS A 321 5.79 21.28 17.68
CA LYS A 321 5.32 22.41 18.51
C LYS A 321 4.34 21.96 19.59
N ARG A 322 3.34 21.13 19.24
CA ARG A 322 2.37 20.60 20.21
C ARG A 322 3.01 19.75 21.30
N LEU A 323 4.03 18.98 20.93
CA LEU A 323 4.76 18.12 21.86
C LEU A 323 5.87 18.83 22.65
N GLY A 324 6.10 20.14 22.38
CA GLY A 324 7.21 20.91 23.00
C GLY A 324 8.60 20.38 22.62
N LYS A 325 8.75 19.81 21.44
CA LYS A 325 10.00 19.26 20.91
C LYS A 325 10.54 20.09 19.77
N GLU A 326 11.84 20.19 19.64
CA GLU A 326 12.52 20.84 18.52
C GLU A 326 13.02 19.77 17.57
N VAL A 327 12.49 19.69 16.34
CA VAL A 327 12.83 18.66 15.36
C VAL A 327 12.97 19.25 13.97
N THR A 328 14.00 18.83 13.24
CA THR A 328 14.22 19.18 11.84
C THR A 328 13.98 17.95 10.98
N LEU A 329 13.10 18.06 9.98
CA LEU A 329 12.88 17.04 8.96
C LEU A 329 13.83 17.29 7.79
N GLU A 330 14.60 16.27 7.45
CA GLU A 330 15.46 16.22 6.26
C GLU A 330 14.87 15.19 5.28
N ILE A 331 14.64 15.61 4.03
CA ILE A 331 14.10 14.75 2.98
C ILE A 331 15.18 14.56 1.92
N LEU A 332 15.42 13.30 1.56
CA LEU A 332 16.42 12.90 0.59
C LEU A 332 15.76 12.09 -0.52
N GLY A 333 16.09 12.40 -1.78
CA GLY A 333 15.57 11.68 -2.94
C GLY A 333 14.14 12.08 -3.32
N GLU A 334 13.80 13.36 -3.22
CA GLU A 334 12.51 13.93 -3.61
C GLU A 334 12.15 13.63 -5.08
N ASP A 335 13.16 13.62 -5.98
CA ASP A 335 12.98 13.33 -7.41
C ASP A 335 12.86 11.84 -7.74
N THR A 336 12.96 10.96 -6.73
CA THR A 336 12.86 9.51 -6.94
C THR A 336 11.51 9.16 -7.53
N GLN A 337 11.51 8.52 -8.69
CA GLN A 337 10.29 8.15 -9.39
C GLN A 337 9.61 6.97 -8.71
N VAL A 338 8.35 7.13 -8.31
CA VAL A 338 7.54 6.13 -7.59
C VAL A 338 6.25 5.89 -8.35
N ASP A 339 5.83 4.64 -8.44
CA ASP A 339 4.52 4.29 -9.01
C ASP A 339 3.40 4.95 -8.18
N ARG A 340 2.42 5.54 -8.86
CA ARG A 340 1.33 6.28 -8.23
C ARG A 340 0.60 5.46 -7.17
N ASP A 341 0.26 4.19 -7.48
CA ASP A 341 -0.51 3.34 -6.55
C ASP A 341 0.32 2.97 -5.31
N ILE A 342 1.65 2.90 -5.44
CA ILE A 342 2.58 2.71 -4.32
C ILE A 342 2.65 3.99 -3.50
N LEU A 343 2.77 5.15 -4.15
CA LEU A 343 2.89 6.45 -3.49
C LEU A 343 1.66 6.77 -2.62
N GLU A 344 0.45 6.54 -3.15
CA GLU A 344 -0.81 6.71 -2.42
C GLU A 344 -0.90 5.81 -1.16
N LYS A 345 -0.33 4.60 -1.23
CA LYS A 345 -0.29 3.68 -0.08
C LYS A 345 0.82 4.01 0.92
N LEU A 346 1.90 4.68 0.48
CA LEU A 346 3.03 5.06 1.33
C LEU A 346 2.71 6.23 2.26
N GLU A 347 1.91 7.20 1.84
CA GLU A 347 1.61 8.42 2.60
C GLU A 347 1.11 8.13 4.03
N PRO A 348 0.07 7.27 4.26
CA PRO A 348 -0.39 6.97 5.60
C PRO A 348 0.66 6.24 6.44
N LEU A 349 1.51 5.40 5.80
CA LEU A 349 2.57 4.65 6.51
C LEU A 349 3.66 5.59 7.02
N ILE A 350 4.14 6.47 6.13
CA ILE A 350 5.17 7.44 6.48
C ILE A 350 4.64 8.40 7.54
N THR A 351 3.39 8.85 7.43
CA THR A 351 2.71 9.65 8.46
C THR A 351 2.78 8.97 9.83
N GLN A 352 2.46 7.69 9.89
CA GLN A 352 2.49 6.93 11.15
C GLN A 352 3.91 6.78 11.70
N LEU A 353 4.90 6.49 10.85
CA LEU A 353 6.30 6.37 11.27
C LEU A 353 6.87 7.69 11.78
N LEU A 354 6.59 8.81 11.07
CA LEU A 354 7.00 10.15 11.49
C LEU A 354 6.35 10.53 12.83
N ARG A 355 5.07 10.23 13.01
CA ARG A 355 4.36 10.44 14.29
C ARG A 355 4.98 9.65 15.42
N ASN A 356 5.27 8.36 15.20
CA ASN A 356 5.92 7.51 16.20
C ASN A 356 7.31 8.02 16.56
N ALA A 357 8.11 8.47 15.60
CA ALA A 357 9.41 9.06 15.85
C ALA A 357 9.29 10.33 16.71
N LEU A 358 8.33 11.20 16.43
CA LEU A 358 8.10 12.43 17.19
C LEU A 358 7.56 12.16 18.60
N ASP A 359 6.55 11.30 18.74
CA ASP A 359 5.90 11.04 20.04
C ASP A 359 6.83 10.23 20.97
N HIS A 360 7.42 9.15 20.45
CA HIS A 360 8.14 8.16 21.24
C HIS A 360 9.66 8.18 21.08
N GLY A 361 10.15 8.47 19.86
CA GLY A 361 11.57 8.46 19.53
C GLY A 361 12.31 9.67 20.11
N MET A 362 11.84 10.87 19.77
CA MET A 362 12.50 12.13 20.13
C MET A 362 12.39 12.46 21.61
N GLU A 363 13.50 12.91 22.20
CA GLU A 363 13.57 13.47 23.57
C GLU A 363 13.24 14.97 23.56
N PHE A 364 12.91 15.52 24.75
CA PHE A 364 12.80 16.98 24.94
C PHE A 364 14.14 17.70 24.72
N PRO A 365 14.13 18.95 24.28
CA PRO A 365 15.37 19.69 23.95
C PRO A 365 16.41 19.70 25.07
N ASP A 366 15.99 19.92 26.31
CA ASP A 366 16.89 19.97 27.46
C ASP A 366 17.46 18.58 27.85
N ASP A 367 16.64 17.51 27.68
CA ASP A 367 17.09 16.15 27.87
C ASP A 367 18.13 15.76 26.82
N ARG A 368 17.98 16.19 25.57
CA ARG A 368 18.96 15.95 24.49
C ARG A 368 20.30 16.58 24.81
N VAL A 369 20.30 17.86 25.22
CA VAL A 369 21.50 18.59 25.60
C VAL A 369 22.20 17.91 26.79
N SER A 370 21.43 17.46 27.77
CA SER A 370 22.00 16.74 28.95
C SER A 370 22.72 15.45 28.57
N LYS A 371 22.31 14.81 27.45
CA LYS A 371 22.90 13.59 26.89
C LYS A 371 23.98 13.87 25.84
N GLY A 372 24.37 15.12 25.63
CA GLY A 372 25.41 15.52 24.67
C GLY A 372 24.92 15.52 23.20
N LYS A 373 23.62 15.48 22.96
CA LYS A 373 23.01 15.58 21.62
C LYS A 373 22.71 17.04 21.24
N SER A 374 22.51 17.30 19.96
CA SER A 374 21.99 18.58 19.48
C SER A 374 20.62 18.89 20.11
N ARG A 375 20.36 20.14 20.45
CA ARG A 375 19.08 20.59 20.98
C ARG A 375 17.91 20.22 20.08
N ALA A 376 18.04 20.47 18.76
CA ALA A 376 17.11 20.02 17.76
C ALA A 376 17.40 18.57 17.37
N GLY A 377 16.37 17.73 17.38
CA GLY A 377 16.42 16.37 16.87
C GLY A 377 16.39 16.36 15.34
N ARG A 378 16.97 15.31 14.74
CA ARG A 378 16.96 15.09 13.29
C ARG A 378 16.06 13.92 12.96
N LEU A 379 15.15 14.16 12.04
CA LEU A 379 14.27 13.16 11.43
C LEU A 379 14.58 13.11 9.93
N THR A 380 14.97 11.95 9.42
CA THR A 380 15.36 11.78 8.00
C THR A 380 14.37 10.87 7.30
N LEU A 381 13.82 11.36 6.19
CA LEU A 381 12.99 10.59 5.25
C LEU A 381 13.78 10.46 3.94
N GLU A 382 14.08 9.23 3.54
CA GLU A 382 14.88 8.96 2.33
C GLU A 382 14.11 8.03 1.39
N ALA A 383 14.07 8.36 0.10
CA ALA A 383 13.61 7.46 -0.94
C ALA A 383 14.71 7.29 -2.01
N ARG A 384 14.94 6.05 -2.44
CA ARG A 384 15.89 5.75 -3.53
C ARG A 384 15.60 4.42 -4.19
N HIS A 385 16.06 4.27 -5.42
CA HIS A 385 16.07 2.97 -6.08
C HIS A 385 17.30 2.15 -5.68
N SER A 386 17.10 0.89 -5.38
CA SER A 386 18.18 -0.04 -5.05
C SER A 386 17.82 -1.46 -5.53
N ASN A 387 18.69 -2.04 -6.38
CA ASN A 387 18.53 -3.41 -6.90
C ASN A 387 17.14 -3.70 -7.50
N GLY A 388 16.60 -2.76 -8.29
CA GLY A 388 15.29 -2.92 -8.92
C GLY A 388 14.10 -2.80 -7.96
N LYS A 389 14.32 -2.26 -6.76
CA LYS A 389 13.29 -1.98 -5.75
C LYS A 389 13.31 -0.52 -5.34
N LEU A 390 12.18 -0.02 -4.88
CA LEU A 390 12.08 1.25 -4.17
C LEU A 390 12.42 1.00 -2.70
N LEU A 391 13.40 1.73 -2.21
CA LEU A 391 13.78 1.74 -0.80
C LEU A 391 13.32 3.06 -0.19
N VAL A 392 12.45 2.98 0.82
CA VAL A 392 12.01 4.14 1.61
C VAL A 392 12.44 3.93 3.05
N SER A 393 13.11 4.91 3.64
CA SER A 393 13.53 4.84 5.03
C SER A 393 13.11 6.06 5.83
N VAL A 394 12.66 5.84 7.07
CA VAL A 394 12.38 6.86 8.08
C VAL A 394 13.32 6.61 9.24
N ALA A 395 14.16 7.58 9.57
CA ALA A 395 15.15 7.46 10.64
C ALA A 395 15.09 8.67 11.58
N ASP A 396 15.19 8.40 12.88
CA ASP A 396 15.32 9.41 13.94
C ASP A 396 16.65 9.28 14.67
N ASP A 397 17.14 10.36 15.26
CA ASP A 397 18.30 10.42 16.14
C ASP A 397 17.91 10.47 17.64
N GLY A 398 16.73 9.93 17.96
CA GLY A 398 16.13 9.96 19.28
C GLY A 398 16.75 8.95 20.27
N ARG A 399 15.95 8.55 21.27
CA ARG A 399 16.41 7.65 22.36
C ARG A 399 16.64 6.20 21.91
N GLY A 400 16.15 5.80 20.73
CA GLY A 400 16.11 4.41 20.32
C GLY A 400 15.12 3.56 21.12
N VAL A 401 15.12 2.25 20.88
CA VAL A 401 14.27 1.28 21.58
C VAL A 401 15.01 0.75 22.82
N ASP A 402 14.33 0.78 23.97
CA ASP A 402 14.77 0.14 25.18
C ASP A 402 14.44 -1.37 25.14
N TYR A 403 15.42 -2.18 24.83
CA TYR A 403 15.28 -3.63 24.69
C TYR A 403 14.86 -4.32 26.00
N ASP A 404 15.30 -3.82 27.16
CA ASP A 404 14.92 -4.42 28.44
C ASP A 404 13.46 -4.12 28.78
N HIS A 405 12.99 -2.92 28.47
CA HIS A 405 11.58 -2.58 28.58
C HIS A 405 10.74 -3.40 27.60
N LEU A 406 11.22 -3.57 26.37
CA LEU A 406 10.55 -4.38 25.35
C LEU A 406 10.43 -5.84 25.78
N ARG A 407 11.52 -6.48 26.27
CA ARG A 407 11.48 -7.85 26.80
C ARG A 407 10.47 -8.00 27.93
N ARG A 408 10.49 -7.09 28.90
CA ARG A 408 9.51 -7.11 30.01
C ARG A 408 8.08 -6.98 29.52
N SER A 409 7.83 -6.14 28.53
CA SER A 409 6.49 -5.94 27.96
C SER A 409 5.99 -7.18 27.22
N ILE A 410 6.85 -7.87 26.45
CA ILE A 410 6.53 -9.11 25.72
C ILE A 410 6.16 -10.22 26.72
N VAL A 411 6.96 -10.40 27.78
CA VAL A 411 6.69 -11.40 28.82
C VAL A 411 5.39 -11.07 29.59
N ARG A 412 5.20 -9.81 29.99
CA ARG A 412 4.00 -9.37 30.72
C ARG A 412 2.71 -9.58 29.91
N LYS A 413 2.76 -9.42 28.60
CA LYS A 413 1.63 -9.70 27.67
C LYS A 413 1.47 -11.19 27.38
N GLY A 414 2.28 -12.07 27.94
CA GLY A 414 2.16 -13.52 27.78
C GLY A 414 2.51 -14.03 26.37
N LEU A 415 3.22 -13.23 25.55
CA LEU A 415 3.54 -13.61 24.17
C LEU A 415 4.63 -14.69 24.14
N ILE A 416 5.58 -14.65 25.09
CA ILE A 416 6.62 -15.66 25.26
C ILE A 416 6.99 -15.84 26.74
N ALA A 417 7.57 -17.00 27.08
CA ALA A 417 8.07 -17.29 28.42
C ALA A 417 9.35 -16.46 28.73
N ALA A 418 9.54 -16.09 30.00
CA ALA A 418 10.66 -15.27 30.44
C ALA A 418 12.02 -15.86 30.06
N GLY A 419 12.20 -17.19 30.15
CA GLY A 419 13.45 -17.88 29.74
C GLY A 419 13.76 -17.75 28.25
N THR A 420 12.75 -17.80 27.40
CA THR A 420 12.89 -17.62 25.94
C THR A 420 13.17 -16.16 25.59
N ALA A 421 12.55 -15.20 26.30
CA ALA A 421 12.75 -13.77 26.07
C ALA A 421 14.22 -13.32 26.26
N THR A 422 14.96 -13.97 27.14
CA THR A 422 16.39 -13.67 27.37
C THR A 422 17.30 -14.18 26.26
N GLN A 423 16.87 -15.16 25.48
CA GLN A 423 17.64 -15.75 24.37
C GLN A 423 17.42 -15.06 23.03
N LEU A 424 16.38 -14.21 22.92
CA LEU A 424 16.08 -13.50 21.70
C LEU A 424 17.13 -12.42 21.39
N SER A 425 17.56 -12.37 20.15
CA SER A 425 18.40 -11.31 19.60
C SER A 425 17.64 -9.97 19.56
N GLU A 426 18.36 -8.86 19.48
CA GLU A 426 17.76 -7.52 19.34
C GLU A 426 16.87 -7.41 18.10
N ALA A 427 17.26 -8.04 16.99
CA ALA A 427 16.46 -8.05 15.75
C ALA A 427 15.13 -8.79 15.94
N GLU A 428 15.15 -9.94 16.61
CA GLU A 428 13.93 -10.71 16.91
C GLU A 428 13.01 -9.97 17.87
N LEU A 429 13.57 -9.25 18.85
CA LEU A 429 12.77 -8.42 19.75
C LEU A 429 12.06 -7.29 19.01
N LEU A 430 12.72 -6.65 18.04
CA LEU A 430 12.12 -5.58 17.26
C LEU A 430 10.97 -6.06 16.35
N GLU A 431 10.94 -7.33 15.96
CA GLU A 431 9.83 -7.92 15.19
C GLU A 431 8.50 -7.89 15.97
N PHE A 432 8.55 -7.97 17.32
CA PHE A 432 7.34 -7.89 18.14
C PHE A 432 6.62 -6.53 18.08
N LEU A 433 7.32 -5.47 17.67
CA LEU A 433 6.70 -4.15 17.47
C LEU A 433 5.62 -4.15 16.37
N PHE A 434 5.67 -5.11 15.46
CA PHE A 434 4.72 -5.25 14.35
C PHE A 434 3.55 -6.20 14.64
N LEU A 435 3.50 -6.79 15.84
CA LEU A 435 2.39 -7.68 16.19
C LEU A 435 1.10 -6.87 16.41
N PRO A 436 -0.05 -7.39 15.95
CA PRO A 436 -1.34 -6.73 16.15
C PRO A 436 -1.61 -6.42 17.63
N GLY A 437 -1.99 -5.17 17.91
CA GLY A 437 -2.29 -4.73 19.28
C GLY A 437 -1.07 -4.63 20.22
N PHE A 438 0.15 -4.77 19.69
CA PHE A 438 1.34 -4.57 20.50
C PHE A 438 1.66 -3.08 20.64
N SER A 439 1.43 -2.51 21.82
CA SER A 439 1.86 -1.17 22.22
C SER A 439 2.65 -1.27 23.51
N THR A 440 3.69 -0.49 23.63
CA THR A 440 4.49 -0.37 24.88
C THR A 440 3.85 0.56 25.90
N LYS A 441 2.78 1.29 25.54
CA LYS A 441 1.99 2.16 26.45
C LYS A 441 0.89 1.39 27.17
N GLU A 442 0.67 1.73 28.45
CA GLU A 442 -0.42 1.20 29.29
C GLU A 442 -1.74 1.99 29.13
N GLU A 443 -1.69 3.21 28.61
CA GLU A 443 -2.85 4.08 28.41
C GLU A 443 -3.03 4.45 26.93
N VAL A 444 -4.25 4.27 26.44
CA VAL A 444 -4.70 4.78 25.13
C VAL A 444 -4.94 6.29 25.31
N THR A 445 -4.02 7.12 24.84
CA THR A 445 -4.21 8.57 24.83
C THR A 445 -5.20 8.95 23.72
N GLU A 446 -6.12 9.90 24.00
CA GLU A 446 -7.13 10.43 23.06
C GLU A 446 -6.57 10.91 21.71
N MET A 447 -5.25 11.22 21.64
CA MET A 447 -4.55 11.61 20.41
C MET A 447 -4.18 10.42 19.50
N SER A 448 -4.25 9.18 20.01
CA SER A 448 -4.01 7.95 19.24
C SER A 448 -5.36 7.34 18.81
N GLY A 449 -6.20 8.15 18.21
CA GLY A 449 -7.52 7.76 17.74
C GLY A 449 -7.48 6.44 16.97
N ARG A 450 -8.08 5.38 17.54
CA ARG A 450 -8.24 4.04 17.00
C ARG A 450 -6.97 3.18 16.94
N GLY A 451 -6.21 2.98 18.04
CA GLY A 451 -5.28 1.83 18.14
C GLY A 451 -4.41 1.51 16.90
N VAL A 452 -4.01 2.53 16.14
CA VAL A 452 -3.24 2.39 14.90
C VAL A 452 -1.79 2.14 15.25
N GLY A 453 -1.39 0.87 15.29
CA GLY A 453 -0.04 0.43 15.61
C GLY A 453 0.86 0.27 14.39
N LEU A 454 2.08 -0.19 14.63
CA LEU A 454 3.04 -0.58 13.58
C LEU A 454 2.61 -1.84 12.80
N ASP A 455 1.62 -2.59 13.27
CA ASP A 455 0.96 -3.70 12.58
C ASP A 455 0.33 -3.26 11.25
N ILE A 456 -0.27 -2.07 11.19
CA ILE A 456 -0.80 -1.53 9.92
C ILE A 456 0.33 -1.28 8.93
N VAL A 457 1.50 -0.79 9.39
CA VAL A 457 2.67 -0.61 8.51
C VAL A 457 3.07 -1.94 7.89
N MET A 458 3.16 -3.00 8.70
CA MET A 458 3.49 -4.35 8.23
C MET A 458 2.44 -4.85 7.21
N ASN A 459 1.15 -4.72 7.51
CA ASN A 459 0.07 -5.22 6.68
C ASN A 459 0.01 -4.52 5.32
N VAL A 460 0.14 -3.18 5.29
CA VAL A 460 0.13 -2.44 4.02
C VAL A 460 1.39 -2.73 3.21
N VAL A 461 2.57 -2.80 3.84
CA VAL A 461 3.83 -3.15 3.15
C VAL A 461 3.74 -4.55 2.57
N LYS A 462 3.20 -5.54 3.31
CA LYS A 462 2.92 -6.89 2.77
C LYS A 462 1.90 -6.86 1.62
N GLY A 463 0.85 -6.06 1.75
CA GLY A 463 -0.17 -5.90 0.70
C GLY A 463 0.38 -5.34 -0.62
N VAL A 464 1.45 -4.55 -0.57
CA VAL A 464 2.20 -4.13 -1.77
C VAL A 464 3.38 -5.06 -2.09
N ARG A 465 3.46 -6.24 -1.46
CA ARG A 465 4.53 -7.24 -1.63
C ARG A 465 5.92 -6.70 -1.32
N GLY A 466 5.98 -5.79 -0.37
CA GLY A 466 7.19 -5.25 0.18
C GLY A 466 7.66 -6.00 1.41
N ALA A 467 8.79 -5.53 1.96
CA ALA A 467 9.31 -5.95 3.25
C ALA A 467 9.65 -4.73 4.07
N VAL A 468 9.40 -4.78 5.38
CA VAL A 468 9.83 -3.75 6.32
C VAL A 468 10.85 -4.33 7.28
N ARG A 469 11.88 -3.54 7.57
CA ARG A 469 12.90 -3.87 8.56
C ARG A 469 13.07 -2.70 9.50
N VAL A 470 13.26 -2.98 10.77
CA VAL A 470 13.57 -1.98 11.80
C VAL A 470 14.95 -2.27 12.37
N THR A 471 15.71 -1.21 12.59
CA THR A 471 16.99 -1.25 13.33
C THR A 471 16.97 -0.13 14.35
N SER A 472 17.45 -0.39 15.55
CA SER A 472 17.50 0.61 16.62
C SER A 472 18.77 0.43 17.43
N THR A 473 19.33 1.55 17.88
CA THR A 473 20.46 1.57 18.81
C THR A 473 20.08 2.47 19.98
N PRO A 474 20.04 1.93 21.21
CA PRO A 474 19.71 2.72 22.39
C PRO A 474 20.58 3.96 22.51
N GLY A 475 19.97 5.12 22.74
CA GLY A 475 20.65 6.41 22.83
C GLY A 475 21.06 7.04 21.49
N VAL A 476 21.00 6.33 20.37
CA VAL A 476 21.39 6.84 19.04
C VAL A 476 20.18 7.12 18.16
N GLY A 477 19.19 6.22 18.12
CA GLY A 477 17.98 6.40 17.34
C GLY A 477 17.39 5.12 16.77
N THR A 478 16.35 5.27 15.93
CA THR A 478 15.65 4.16 15.27
C THR A 478 15.53 4.44 13.77
N ARG A 479 15.65 3.39 12.95
CA ARG A 479 15.47 3.44 11.50
C ARG A 479 14.48 2.36 11.05
N PHE A 480 13.43 2.76 10.41
CA PHE A 480 12.52 1.89 9.65
C PHE A 480 12.90 1.94 8.19
N GLN A 481 13.01 0.78 7.54
CA GLN A 481 13.37 0.66 6.15
C GLN A 481 12.36 -0.24 5.44
N MET A 482 11.67 0.30 4.45
CA MET A 482 10.69 -0.40 3.61
C MET A 482 11.31 -0.68 2.26
N GLN A 483 11.27 -1.94 1.82
CA GLN A 483 11.68 -2.37 0.48
C GLN A 483 10.42 -2.72 -0.30
N LEU A 484 10.16 -1.99 -1.39
CA LEU A 484 8.93 -2.09 -2.16
C LEU A 484 9.27 -2.44 -3.61
N PRO A 485 8.41 -3.15 -4.35
CA PRO A 485 8.58 -3.31 -5.79
C PRO A 485 8.47 -1.95 -6.47
N LEU A 486 9.06 -1.78 -7.66
CA LEU A 486 8.90 -0.55 -8.43
C LEU A 486 7.47 -0.39 -8.97
N THR A 487 6.77 -1.50 -9.18
CA THR A 487 5.40 -1.54 -9.68
C THR A 487 4.67 -2.74 -9.09
N LEU A 488 3.35 -2.68 -9.06
CA LEU A 488 2.50 -3.80 -8.65
C LEU A 488 2.19 -4.76 -9.81
N SER A 489 2.57 -4.40 -11.04
CA SER A 489 2.10 -5.07 -12.26
C SER A 489 2.95 -6.25 -12.71
N VAL A 490 4.22 -6.38 -12.28
CA VAL A 490 5.09 -7.50 -12.65
C VAL A 490 5.53 -8.26 -11.41
N ILE A 491 5.39 -9.59 -11.45
CA ILE A 491 5.77 -10.46 -10.34
C ILE A 491 6.67 -11.58 -10.83
N ARG A 492 7.73 -11.85 -10.07
CA ARG A 492 8.49 -13.08 -10.20
C ARG A 492 7.72 -14.22 -9.54
N THR A 493 7.47 -15.28 -10.30
CA THR A 493 6.67 -16.42 -9.86
C THR A 493 7.39 -17.73 -10.13
N LEU A 494 7.09 -18.72 -9.31
CA LEU A 494 7.35 -20.12 -9.58
C LEU A 494 6.10 -20.69 -10.26
N LEU A 495 6.24 -21.14 -11.51
CA LEU A 495 5.18 -21.87 -12.20
C LEU A 495 5.17 -23.32 -11.74
N VAL A 496 3.99 -23.80 -11.41
CA VAL A 496 3.73 -25.19 -11.01
C VAL A 496 2.55 -25.75 -11.78
N GLU A 497 2.50 -27.03 -11.90
CA GLU A 497 1.38 -27.76 -12.51
C GLU A 497 0.59 -28.49 -11.42
N VAL A 498 -0.73 -28.35 -11.45
CA VAL A 498 -1.67 -29.03 -10.54
C VAL A 498 -2.85 -29.51 -11.37
N ALA A 499 -3.09 -30.80 -11.40
CA ALA A 499 -4.15 -31.45 -12.21
C ALA A 499 -4.04 -31.14 -13.73
N GLY A 500 -2.81 -30.97 -14.25
CA GLY A 500 -2.56 -30.62 -15.65
C GLY A 500 -2.72 -29.14 -15.98
N GLU A 501 -3.12 -28.31 -15.02
CA GLU A 501 -3.28 -26.86 -15.18
C GLU A 501 -2.11 -26.09 -14.57
N PRO A 502 -1.64 -25.00 -15.20
CA PRO A 502 -0.57 -24.18 -14.66
C PRO A 502 -1.09 -23.19 -13.59
N TYR A 503 -0.33 -23.08 -12.50
CA TYR A 503 -0.52 -22.08 -11.46
C TYR A 503 0.78 -21.33 -11.20
N ALA A 504 0.67 -20.06 -10.79
CA ALA A 504 1.80 -19.22 -10.47
C ALA A 504 1.84 -18.94 -8.96
N VAL A 505 2.97 -19.24 -8.32
CA VAL A 505 3.21 -18.94 -6.91
C VAL A 505 4.19 -17.78 -6.81
N PRO A 506 3.87 -16.68 -6.11
CA PRO A 506 4.80 -15.56 -5.92
C PRO A 506 6.09 -16.03 -5.26
N LEU A 507 7.25 -15.82 -5.91
CA LEU A 507 8.55 -16.22 -5.36
C LEU A 507 8.88 -15.55 -4.00
N ALA A 508 8.32 -14.37 -3.75
CA ALA A 508 8.51 -13.69 -2.47
C ALA A 508 7.92 -14.46 -1.27
N ALA A 509 6.95 -15.35 -1.51
CA ALA A 509 6.31 -16.15 -0.48
C ALA A 509 6.81 -17.61 -0.45
N VAL A 510 7.69 -17.98 -1.39
CA VAL A 510 8.32 -19.31 -1.43
C VAL A 510 9.59 -19.27 -0.58
N SER A 511 9.56 -20.01 0.53
CA SER A 511 10.75 -20.16 1.37
C SER A 511 11.77 -21.09 0.70
N ARG A 512 11.30 -22.21 0.16
CA ARG A 512 12.14 -23.20 -0.54
C ARG A 512 11.36 -24.12 -1.46
N THR A 513 12.01 -24.64 -2.49
CA THR A 513 11.51 -25.72 -3.34
C THR A 513 12.34 -26.98 -3.10
N LEU A 514 11.69 -28.11 -2.92
CA LEU A 514 12.32 -29.39 -2.57
C LEU A 514 11.71 -30.52 -3.40
N LYS A 515 12.50 -31.59 -3.59
CA LYS A 515 11.99 -32.89 -3.97
C LYS A 515 12.18 -33.81 -2.78
N VAL A 516 11.07 -34.26 -2.20
CA VAL A 516 11.05 -35.09 -0.99
C VAL A 516 10.78 -36.53 -1.36
N ASP A 517 11.65 -37.42 -0.95
CA ASP A 517 11.42 -38.87 -1.15
C ASP A 517 10.28 -39.32 -0.23
N ARG A 518 9.36 -40.07 -0.81
CA ARG A 518 8.17 -40.60 -0.11
C ARG A 518 8.53 -41.48 1.08
N THR A 519 9.69 -42.14 1.03
CA THR A 519 10.21 -43.01 2.09
C THR A 519 10.68 -42.23 3.32
N THR A 520 10.96 -40.96 3.18
CA THR A 520 11.40 -40.04 4.27
C THR A 520 10.24 -39.34 4.99
N LEU A 521 9.00 -39.61 4.56
CA LEU A 521 7.81 -39.01 5.18
C LEU A 521 7.47 -39.73 6.48
N GLU A 522 7.33 -38.97 7.55
CA GLU A 522 6.79 -39.46 8.81
C GLU A 522 5.26 -39.39 8.74
N THR A 523 4.63 -40.56 8.79
CA THR A 523 3.16 -40.72 8.77
C THR A 523 2.64 -40.66 10.21
N GLY A 524 2.05 -39.54 10.61
CA GLY A 524 1.29 -39.43 11.87
C GLY A 524 -0.17 -39.86 11.70
N PRO A 525 -0.95 -39.95 12.80
CA PRO A 525 -2.35 -40.42 12.75
C PRO A 525 -3.29 -39.57 11.88
N ALA A 526 -2.95 -38.31 11.59
CA ALA A 526 -3.77 -37.37 10.81
C ALA A 526 -2.98 -36.53 9.79
N GLN A 527 -1.65 -36.60 9.79
CA GLN A 527 -0.82 -35.73 8.99
C GLN A 527 0.45 -36.42 8.51
N GLN A 528 0.87 -36.10 7.30
CA GLN A 528 2.19 -36.45 6.80
C GLN A 528 3.13 -35.24 6.99
N THR A 529 4.30 -35.52 7.56
CA THR A 529 5.32 -34.51 7.84
C THR A 529 6.66 -34.95 7.29
N PHE A 530 7.52 -34.00 6.98
CA PHE A 530 8.93 -34.25 6.68
C PHE A 530 9.83 -33.33 7.50
N LEU A 531 11.06 -33.75 7.72
CA LEU A 531 12.03 -32.96 8.47
C LEU A 531 12.74 -31.98 7.54
N HIS A 532 12.61 -30.68 7.78
CA HIS A 532 13.31 -29.64 7.07
C HIS A 532 14.05 -28.72 8.04
N GLU A 533 15.36 -28.58 7.88
CA GLU A 533 16.24 -27.76 8.77
C GLU A 533 16.01 -28.03 10.27
N GLY A 534 15.81 -29.31 10.64
CA GLY A 534 15.56 -29.72 12.02
C GLY A 534 14.13 -29.47 12.53
N ARG A 535 13.19 -29.09 11.65
CA ARG A 535 11.78 -28.83 11.99
C ARG A 535 10.85 -29.77 11.21
N ARG A 536 9.73 -30.13 11.82
CA ARG A 536 8.67 -30.89 11.15
C ARG A 536 7.78 -29.94 10.38
N VAL A 537 7.71 -30.13 9.05
CA VAL A 537 6.84 -29.37 8.15
C VAL A 537 5.70 -30.29 7.70
N SER A 538 4.47 -29.85 7.92
CA SER A 538 3.27 -30.58 7.51
C SER A 538 3.07 -30.46 6.00
N LEU A 539 2.65 -31.55 5.36
CA LEU A 539 2.38 -31.61 3.93
C LEU A 539 0.88 -31.52 3.64
N VAL A 540 0.55 -30.70 2.64
CA VAL A 540 -0.80 -30.61 2.06
C VAL A 540 -0.66 -30.62 0.55
N THR A 541 -1.55 -31.30 -0.18
CA THR A 541 -1.51 -31.28 -1.65
C THR A 541 -2.18 -30.03 -2.20
N ALA A 542 -1.61 -29.45 -3.25
CA ALA A 542 -2.24 -28.36 -3.97
C ALA A 542 -3.61 -28.75 -4.54
N HIS A 543 -3.79 -30.04 -4.85
CA HIS A 543 -5.07 -30.61 -5.25
C HIS A 543 -6.17 -30.43 -4.19
N GLN A 544 -5.83 -30.64 -2.90
CA GLN A 544 -6.77 -30.44 -1.79
C GLN A 544 -7.08 -28.96 -1.55
N VAL A 545 -6.05 -28.11 -1.61
CA VAL A 545 -6.20 -26.67 -1.42
C VAL A 545 -7.08 -26.06 -2.50
N LEU A 546 -6.81 -26.41 -3.77
CA LEU A 546 -7.51 -25.87 -4.94
C LEU A 546 -8.77 -26.66 -5.33
N GLU A 547 -9.16 -27.67 -4.53
CA GLU A 547 -10.32 -28.52 -4.76
C GLU A 547 -10.32 -29.20 -6.16
N ARG A 548 -9.14 -29.66 -6.62
CA ARG A 548 -8.87 -30.22 -7.97
C ARG A 548 -8.74 -31.74 -7.95
N GLY A 549 -9.70 -32.47 -7.49
CA GLY A 549 -9.68 -33.94 -7.53
C GLY A 549 -8.49 -34.58 -6.79
N ALA A 550 -8.39 -35.93 -6.82
CA ALA A 550 -7.27 -36.62 -6.21
C ALA A 550 -6.01 -36.52 -7.09
N PRO A 551 -4.80 -36.33 -6.51
CA PRO A 551 -3.56 -36.34 -7.27
C PRO A 551 -3.37 -37.68 -7.98
N ALA A 552 -2.87 -37.66 -9.22
CA ALA A 552 -2.40 -38.87 -9.89
C ALA A 552 -1.31 -39.51 -9.01
N ALA A 553 -1.24 -40.83 -8.99
CA ALA A 553 -0.26 -41.54 -8.18
C ALA A 553 1.16 -41.10 -8.53
N LEU A 554 1.70 -40.14 -7.75
CA LEU A 554 3.06 -39.65 -7.88
C LEU A 554 3.99 -40.77 -7.40
N ASN A 555 4.67 -41.45 -8.32
CA ASN A 555 5.66 -42.46 -8.02
C ASN A 555 7.03 -41.81 -7.82
N GLY A 556 7.64 -41.98 -6.65
CA GLY A 556 8.98 -41.47 -6.35
C GLY A 556 9.03 -40.18 -5.55
N GLU A 557 9.85 -39.21 -6.00
CA GLU A 557 10.06 -37.91 -5.34
C GLU A 557 8.85 -36.98 -5.50
N LEU A 558 8.42 -36.41 -4.40
CA LEU A 558 7.33 -35.41 -4.37
C LEU A 558 7.89 -33.98 -4.55
N PRO A 559 7.44 -33.20 -5.55
CA PRO A 559 7.77 -31.79 -5.64
C PRO A 559 7.01 -31.02 -4.55
N VAL A 560 7.74 -30.39 -3.65
CA VAL A 560 7.19 -29.66 -2.49
C VAL A 560 7.67 -28.21 -2.52
N ILE A 561 6.74 -27.29 -2.34
CA ILE A 561 7.00 -25.87 -2.11
C ILE A 561 6.80 -25.61 -0.63
N VAL A 562 7.83 -25.12 0.07
CA VAL A 562 7.69 -24.66 1.44
C VAL A 562 7.20 -23.21 1.40
N LEU A 563 5.97 -22.99 1.86
CA LEU A 563 5.32 -21.69 1.98
C LEU A 563 5.32 -21.26 3.43
N GLY A 564 5.41 -19.92 3.64
CA GLY A 564 5.39 -19.32 4.98
C GLY A 564 6.77 -19.15 5.60
N GLU A 565 6.79 -18.50 6.78
CA GLU A 565 8.00 -18.14 7.52
C GLU A 565 7.98 -18.77 8.92
N ARG A 566 9.16 -19.23 9.38
CA ARG A 566 9.49 -19.70 10.74
C ARG A 566 8.49 -20.66 11.41
N GLU A 567 7.40 -20.19 12.00
CA GLU A 567 6.47 -21.04 12.78
C GLU A 567 5.23 -21.49 11.99
N ARG A 568 4.95 -20.83 10.87
CA ARG A 568 3.82 -21.13 9.98
C ARG A 568 4.31 -21.62 8.62
N CYS A 569 5.04 -22.73 8.60
CA CYS A 569 5.51 -23.33 7.37
C CYS A 569 4.65 -24.53 7.00
N VAL A 570 4.18 -24.55 5.74
CA VAL A 570 3.46 -25.68 5.14
C VAL A 570 4.17 -26.10 3.88
N GLY A 571 4.32 -27.38 3.68
CA GLY A 571 4.80 -27.98 2.44
C GLY A 571 3.63 -28.24 1.48
N LEU A 572 3.53 -27.45 0.42
CA LEU A 572 2.53 -27.61 -0.63
C LEU A 572 3.07 -28.56 -1.69
N VAL A 573 2.46 -29.75 -1.81
CA VAL A 573 2.81 -30.75 -2.82
C VAL A 573 2.13 -30.40 -4.14
N VAL A 574 2.90 -30.31 -5.21
CA VAL A 574 2.43 -30.03 -6.58
C VAL A 574 2.78 -31.20 -7.50
N ASP A 575 2.22 -31.26 -8.72
CA ASP A 575 2.53 -32.31 -9.66
C ASP A 575 3.91 -32.15 -10.28
N ARG A 576 4.26 -30.90 -10.65
CA ARG A 576 5.53 -30.59 -11.29
C ARG A 576 5.91 -29.12 -11.13
N PHE A 577 7.21 -28.84 -11.04
CA PHE A 577 7.76 -27.49 -11.21
C PHE A 577 7.94 -27.18 -12.70
N ALA A 578 7.34 -26.10 -13.17
CA ALA A 578 7.47 -25.63 -14.57
C ALA A 578 8.54 -24.52 -14.74
N GLY A 579 9.16 -24.08 -13.62
CA GLY A 579 10.26 -23.12 -13.61
C GLY A 579 9.85 -21.73 -13.12
N GLU A 580 10.84 -20.82 -13.02
CA GLU A 580 10.61 -19.44 -12.63
C GLU A 580 10.28 -18.58 -13.83
N ARG A 581 9.29 -17.67 -13.67
CA ARG A 581 8.88 -16.70 -14.70
C ARG A 581 8.53 -15.35 -14.07
N GLU A 582 8.73 -14.29 -14.86
CA GLU A 582 8.19 -12.98 -14.57
C GLU A 582 6.85 -12.84 -15.33
N LEU A 583 5.78 -12.61 -14.59
CA LEU A 583 4.44 -12.51 -15.13
C LEU A 583 3.87 -11.13 -14.92
N VAL A 584 3.15 -10.62 -15.94
CA VAL A 584 2.34 -9.42 -15.82
C VAL A 584 1.02 -9.80 -15.15
N VAL A 585 0.77 -9.23 -13.99
CA VAL A 585 -0.45 -9.49 -13.22
C VAL A 585 -1.61 -8.68 -13.79
N LEU A 586 -2.68 -9.38 -14.06
CA LEU A 586 -3.96 -8.81 -14.48
C LEU A 586 -4.95 -8.97 -13.32
N PRO A 587 -5.52 -7.88 -12.79
CA PRO A 587 -6.55 -7.99 -11.78
C PRO A 587 -7.75 -8.78 -12.34
N LEU A 588 -8.35 -9.60 -11.51
CA LEU A 588 -9.60 -10.29 -11.87
C LEU A 588 -10.73 -9.27 -11.95
N ASP A 589 -11.73 -9.56 -12.81
CA ASP A 589 -12.92 -8.70 -12.92
C ASP A 589 -13.59 -8.57 -11.53
N PRO A 590 -13.82 -7.35 -11.02
CA PRO A 590 -14.47 -7.12 -9.73
C PRO A 590 -15.82 -7.84 -9.57
N LYS A 591 -16.51 -8.13 -10.69
CA LYS A 591 -17.77 -8.89 -10.69
C LYS A 591 -17.61 -10.34 -10.21
N LEU A 592 -16.41 -10.91 -10.29
CA LEU A 592 -16.13 -12.27 -9.81
C LEU A 592 -16.03 -12.32 -8.28
N GLY A 593 -15.91 -11.16 -7.61
CA GLY A 593 -15.64 -11.10 -6.17
C GLY A 593 -14.28 -11.70 -5.81
N LYS A 594 -14.03 -11.95 -4.53
CA LYS A 594 -12.83 -12.65 -4.06
C LYS A 594 -12.95 -14.14 -4.39
N ILE A 595 -12.03 -14.65 -5.22
CA ILE A 595 -11.89 -16.09 -5.47
C ILE A 595 -10.91 -16.64 -4.44
N ARG A 596 -11.33 -17.68 -3.72
CA ARG A 596 -10.52 -18.32 -2.70
C ARG A 596 -9.22 -18.85 -3.27
N ASP A 597 -8.11 -18.70 -2.55
CA ASP A 597 -6.76 -19.14 -2.89
C ASP A 597 -6.17 -18.52 -4.17
N ILE A 598 -6.89 -17.58 -4.84
CA ILE A 598 -6.46 -16.91 -6.07
C ILE A 598 -6.38 -15.40 -5.87
N ALA A 599 -5.21 -14.82 -6.14
CA ALA A 599 -4.96 -13.39 -6.03
C ALA A 599 -5.26 -12.61 -7.32
N ALA A 600 -4.95 -13.19 -8.48
CA ALA A 600 -5.04 -12.52 -9.77
C ALA A 600 -4.91 -13.50 -10.94
N GLY A 601 -5.10 -13.03 -12.17
CA GLY A 601 -4.70 -13.71 -13.38
C GLY A 601 -3.35 -13.20 -13.90
N ALA A 602 -2.72 -13.96 -14.79
CA ALA A 602 -1.58 -13.53 -15.57
C ALA A 602 -1.56 -14.27 -16.92
N LEU A 603 -0.75 -13.81 -17.87
CA LEU A 603 -0.54 -14.48 -19.14
C LEU A 603 0.87 -15.07 -19.19
N MET A 604 0.97 -16.33 -19.61
CA MET A 604 2.25 -16.97 -19.89
C MET A 604 2.83 -16.53 -21.24
N GLU A 605 4.10 -16.87 -21.50
CA GLU A 605 4.77 -16.55 -22.76
C GLU A 605 4.05 -17.12 -23.99
N GLU A 606 3.37 -18.24 -23.83
CA GLU A 606 2.57 -18.88 -24.88
C GLU A 606 1.16 -18.27 -25.05
N GLY A 607 0.83 -17.24 -24.23
CA GLY A 607 -0.47 -16.59 -24.20
C GLY A 607 -1.55 -17.38 -23.46
N ALA A 608 -1.20 -18.50 -22.85
CA ALA A 608 -2.13 -19.24 -22.01
C ALA A 608 -2.35 -18.49 -20.68
N PRO A 609 -3.59 -18.41 -20.19
CA PRO A 609 -3.86 -17.80 -18.90
C PRO A 609 -3.29 -18.66 -17.78
N VAL A 610 -2.79 -18.03 -16.73
CA VAL A 610 -2.34 -18.67 -15.51
C VAL A 610 -2.93 -17.94 -14.31
N LEU A 611 -3.36 -18.69 -13.31
CA LEU A 611 -3.87 -18.13 -12.07
C LEU A 611 -2.73 -17.96 -11.06
N LEU A 612 -2.67 -16.77 -10.48
CA LEU A 612 -1.73 -16.43 -9.41
C LEU A 612 -2.34 -16.82 -8.07
N LEU A 613 -1.65 -17.65 -7.29
CA LEU A 613 -2.10 -18.07 -5.97
C LEU A 613 -1.96 -16.94 -4.95
N ASP A 614 -2.97 -16.81 -4.10
CA ASP A 614 -2.91 -16.01 -2.88
C ASP A 614 -2.32 -16.89 -1.77
N VAL A 615 -1.05 -16.66 -1.43
CA VAL A 615 -0.33 -17.53 -0.51
C VAL A 615 -0.89 -17.45 0.92
N ASP A 616 -1.38 -16.30 1.34
CA ASP A 616 -1.98 -16.15 2.66
C ASP A 616 -3.29 -16.97 2.75
N ASP A 617 -4.13 -16.92 1.73
CA ASP A 617 -5.34 -17.74 1.64
C ASP A 617 -4.99 -19.24 1.53
N VAL A 618 -3.96 -19.61 0.74
CA VAL A 618 -3.45 -20.98 0.63
C VAL A 618 -2.98 -21.52 1.97
N LEU A 619 -2.26 -20.71 2.78
CA LEU A 619 -1.82 -21.10 4.11
C LEU A 619 -3.02 -21.35 5.05
N LEU A 620 -4.02 -20.45 5.03
CA LEU A 620 -5.26 -20.63 5.79
C LEU A 620 -6.03 -21.87 5.35
N SER A 621 -6.08 -22.15 4.05
CA SER A 621 -6.71 -23.36 3.49
C SER A 621 -5.95 -24.62 3.90
N ALA A 622 -4.62 -24.58 3.89
CA ALA A 622 -3.78 -25.69 4.34
C ALA A 622 -3.94 -25.94 5.84
N GLU A 623 -3.91 -24.91 6.68
CA GLU A 623 -4.15 -25.04 8.15
C GLU A 623 -5.51 -25.68 8.44
N ARG A 624 -6.54 -25.34 7.68
CA ARG A 624 -7.87 -25.94 7.78
C ARG A 624 -7.86 -27.44 7.41
N ILE A 625 -7.24 -27.81 6.29
CA ILE A 625 -7.11 -29.21 5.87
C ILE A 625 -6.35 -30.01 6.92
N LEU A 626 -5.28 -29.46 7.50
CA LEU A 626 -4.50 -30.08 8.55
C LEU A 626 -5.30 -30.25 9.86
N SER A 627 -6.16 -29.30 10.21
CA SER A 627 -6.99 -29.34 11.42
C SER A 627 -8.17 -30.30 11.30
N THR A 628 -8.71 -30.51 10.10
CA THR A 628 -9.83 -31.43 9.85
C THR A 628 -9.39 -32.90 9.71
N GLY A 629 -8.09 -33.20 9.72
CA GLY A 629 -7.57 -34.58 9.60
C GLY A 629 -7.71 -35.18 8.20
N ASP A 630 -8.08 -34.41 7.20
CA ASP A 630 -8.32 -34.81 5.81
C ASP A 630 -7.02 -34.82 4.97
N ALA A 631 -5.88 -34.70 5.62
CA ALA A 631 -4.54 -34.72 5.01
C ALA A 631 -4.08 -36.08 4.50
N GLY A 632 -4.94 -37.09 4.54
CA GLY A 632 -4.66 -38.49 4.08
C GLY A 632 -4.61 -38.69 2.57
N GLY A 633 -4.68 -37.62 1.75
CA GLY A 633 -4.79 -37.71 0.28
C GLY A 633 -3.59 -38.29 -0.49
N LEU A 634 -2.45 -38.61 0.17
CA LEU A 634 -1.28 -39.23 -0.46
C LEU A 634 -1.26 -40.76 -0.34
N SER A 635 -2.15 -41.35 0.44
CA SER A 635 -2.27 -42.84 0.57
C SER A 635 -3.43 -43.31 -0.28
N GLY A 636 -3.12 -43.80 -1.46
CA GLY A 636 -4.10 -44.46 -2.33
C GLY A 636 -4.80 -45.65 -1.67
N ALA A 637 -6.13 -45.61 -1.72
CA ALA A 637 -7.10 -46.67 -1.57
C ALA A 637 -7.15 -47.44 -0.25
N GLY A 638 -8.28 -47.33 0.40
CA GLY A 638 -8.85 -48.46 1.17
C GLY A 638 -9.34 -48.11 2.56
N ALA A 639 -10.61 -48.28 2.69
CA ALA A 639 -11.37 -48.60 3.88
C ALA A 639 -12.19 -47.45 4.50
N GLY A 640 -13.46 -47.68 4.33
CA GLY A 640 -14.54 -46.90 4.89
C GLY A 640 -14.57 -46.85 6.40
N GLY A 641 -15.21 -45.79 6.85
CA GLY A 641 -15.98 -45.81 8.08
C GLY A 641 -15.29 -45.35 9.32
N ALA A 642 -15.35 -44.05 9.55
CA ALA A 642 -15.83 -43.54 10.84
C ALA A 642 -16.05 -42.04 10.63
N PHE A 643 -17.28 -41.58 10.71
CA PHE A 643 -17.63 -40.14 10.79
C PHE A 643 -16.96 -39.59 12.04
N ALA A 644 -15.80 -38.97 11.89
CA ALA A 644 -15.25 -38.08 12.91
C ALA A 644 -16.24 -36.89 13.00
N ARG A 645 -16.86 -36.74 14.16
CA ARG A 645 -17.80 -35.65 14.45
C ARG A 645 -17.03 -34.32 14.28
N ARG A 646 -17.38 -33.54 13.25
CA ARG A 646 -16.84 -32.22 12.93
C ARG A 646 -17.21 -31.24 14.05
N ARG A 647 -16.30 -30.40 14.50
CA ARG A 647 -16.63 -29.25 15.37
C ARG A 647 -17.54 -28.31 14.60
N GLN A 648 -18.59 -27.82 15.30
CA GLN A 648 -19.55 -26.86 14.72
C GLN A 648 -18.85 -25.50 14.52
N ARG A 649 -19.06 -24.89 13.35
CA ARG A 649 -18.45 -23.64 12.95
C ARG A 649 -19.45 -22.50 12.99
N VAL A 650 -19.12 -21.46 13.74
CA VAL A 650 -19.95 -20.28 13.93
C VAL A 650 -19.27 -19.06 13.28
N LEU A 651 -20.02 -18.31 12.48
CA LEU A 651 -19.57 -17.02 11.95
C LEU A 651 -20.21 -15.91 12.83
N VAL A 652 -19.37 -15.06 13.39
CA VAL A 652 -19.77 -13.87 14.16
C VAL A 652 -19.54 -12.63 13.31
N VAL A 653 -20.59 -11.83 13.10
CA VAL A 653 -20.59 -10.61 12.29
C VAL A 653 -21.02 -9.43 13.14
N ASP A 654 -20.10 -8.58 13.55
CA ASP A 654 -20.36 -7.40 14.38
C ASP A 654 -19.33 -6.31 14.04
N ASP A 655 -19.74 -5.05 13.93
CA ASP A 655 -18.85 -3.94 13.60
C ASP A 655 -17.99 -3.50 14.80
N SER A 656 -18.49 -3.75 16.03
CA SER A 656 -17.76 -3.48 17.25
C SER A 656 -16.71 -4.56 17.54
N LEU A 657 -15.43 -4.19 17.49
CA LEU A 657 -14.32 -5.08 17.82
C LEU A 657 -14.49 -5.74 19.20
N THR A 658 -14.92 -4.96 20.19
CA THR A 658 -15.07 -5.42 21.58
C THR A 658 -16.16 -6.49 21.70
N VAL A 659 -17.31 -6.28 21.05
CA VAL A 659 -18.43 -7.23 21.08
C VAL A 659 -18.07 -8.49 20.31
N ARG A 660 -17.53 -8.34 19.11
CA ARG A 660 -17.09 -9.44 18.27
C ARG A 660 -16.06 -10.36 18.95
N GLU A 661 -15.10 -9.78 19.67
CA GLU A 661 -14.13 -10.57 20.44
C GLU A 661 -14.73 -11.22 21.69
N LEU A 662 -15.69 -10.57 22.34
CA LEU A 662 -16.43 -11.16 23.45
C LEU A 662 -17.23 -12.38 23.00
N GLU A 663 -18.03 -12.25 21.92
CA GLU A 663 -18.80 -13.34 21.33
C GLU A 663 -17.88 -14.49 20.89
N ARG A 664 -16.78 -14.17 20.20
CA ARG A 664 -15.78 -15.16 19.80
C ARG A 664 -15.25 -15.94 21.00
N LYS A 665 -14.88 -15.24 22.07
CA LYS A 665 -14.32 -15.85 23.27
C LYS A 665 -15.32 -16.76 23.97
N LEU A 666 -16.56 -16.29 24.18
CA LEU A 666 -17.63 -17.06 24.83
C LEU A 666 -17.90 -18.37 24.06
N LEU A 667 -17.96 -18.32 22.74
CA LEU A 667 -18.20 -19.49 21.89
C LEU A 667 -17.01 -20.45 21.86
N GLN A 668 -15.78 -19.94 21.79
CA GLN A 668 -14.57 -20.75 21.81
C GLN A 668 -14.37 -21.47 23.15
N GLU A 669 -14.70 -20.83 24.27
CA GLU A 669 -14.65 -21.46 25.60
C GLU A 669 -15.62 -22.64 25.71
N GLN A 670 -16.74 -22.62 24.97
CA GLN A 670 -17.65 -23.76 24.88
C GLN A 670 -17.16 -24.85 23.91
N GLY A 671 -16.20 -24.57 23.04
CA GLY A 671 -15.63 -25.55 22.11
C GLY A 671 -16.07 -25.42 20.66
N TYR A 672 -16.79 -24.34 20.30
CA TYR A 672 -17.13 -24.02 18.91
C TYR A 672 -15.91 -23.48 18.15
N GLU A 673 -15.84 -23.73 16.86
CA GLU A 673 -14.88 -23.07 15.97
C GLU A 673 -15.50 -21.76 15.47
N VAL A 674 -14.85 -20.61 15.76
CA VAL A 674 -15.44 -19.30 15.50
C VAL A 674 -14.62 -18.54 14.47
N SER A 675 -15.27 -18.13 13.38
CA SER A 675 -14.77 -17.15 12.41
C SER A 675 -15.46 -15.80 12.65
N VAL A 676 -14.80 -14.71 12.31
CA VAL A 676 -15.32 -13.35 12.54
C VAL A 676 -15.36 -12.54 11.26
N ALA A 677 -16.34 -11.64 11.13
CA ALA A 677 -16.48 -10.67 10.05
C ALA A 677 -16.81 -9.28 10.64
N VAL A 678 -16.39 -8.22 9.97
CA VAL A 678 -16.45 -6.85 10.51
C VAL A 678 -17.74 -6.11 10.16
N ASP A 679 -18.52 -6.61 9.21
CA ASP A 679 -19.83 -6.09 8.79
C ASP A 679 -20.58 -7.12 7.92
N GLY A 680 -21.82 -6.76 7.53
CA GLY A 680 -22.64 -7.66 6.74
C GLY A 680 -22.10 -8.02 5.37
N MET A 681 -21.34 -7.13 4.71
CA MET A 681 -20.70 -7.43 3.41
C MET A 681 -19.59 -8.45 3.57
N ASP A 682 -18.75 -8.31 4.59
CA ASP A 682 -17.69 -9.26 4.93
C ASP A 682 -18.31 -10.60 5.37
N GLY A 683 -19.38 -10.55 6.19
CA GLY A 683 -20.18 -11.71 6.56
C GLY A 683 -20.78 -12.45 5.36
N TRP A 684 -21.35 -11.73 4.40
CA TRP A 684 -21.88 -12.30 3.16
C TRP A 684 -20.79 -13.00 2.33
N ASN A 685 -19.62 -12.41 2.22
CA ASN A 685 -18.48 -13.03 1.53
C ASN A 685 -18.00 -14.29 2.27
N ALA A 686 -17.96 -14.26 3.61
CA ALA A 686 -17.56 -15.39 4.42
C ALA A 686 -18.51 -16.59 4.25
N VAL A 687 -19.84 -16.41 4.30
CA VAL A 687 -20.81 -17.52 4.16
C VAL A 687 -20.85 -18.11 2.76
N ARG A 688 -20.51 -17.33 1.72
CA ARG A 688 -20.41 -17.84 0.34
C ARG A 688 -19.18 -18.71 0.12
N THR A 689 -18.09 -18.43 0.82
CA THR A 689 -16.80 -19.10 0.64
C THR A 689 -16.50 -20.17 1.69
N GLY A 690 -17.14 -20.10 2.86
CA GLY A 690 -16.99 -21.02 3.97
C GLY A 690 -18.23 -21.88 4.20
N ALA A 691 -18.06 -23.01 4.89
CA ALA A 691 -19.17 -23.81 5.41
C ALA A 691 -19.32 -23.49 6.91
N PHE A 692 -20.43 -22.90 7.29
CA PHE A 692 -20.80 -22.57 8.67
C PHE A 692 -22.04 -23.35 9.10
N ASP A 693 -22.15 -23.58 10.39
CA ASP A 693 -23.31 -24.24 10.99
C ASP A 693 -24.26 -23.20 11.62
N LEU A 694 -23.77 -21.99 11.91
CA LEU A 694 -24.54 -20.85 12.45
C LEU A 694 -23.89 -19.52 12.03
N VAL A 695 -24.72 -18.52 11.75
CA VAL A 695 -24.30 -17.12 11.62
C VAL A 695 -24.90 -16.33 12.78
N ILE A 696 -24.08 -15.58 13.49
CA ILE A 696 -24.49 -14.62 14.51
C ILE A 696 -24.19 -13.23 13.95
N THR A 697 -25.18 -12.34 13.88
CA THR A 697 -25.00 -11.02 13.29
C THR A 697 -25.57 -9.91 14.15
N ASP A 698 -24.81 -8.80 14.28
CA ASP A 698 -25.42 -7.56 14.77
C ASP A 698 -26.44 -7.03 13.76
N MET A 699 -27.41 -6.28 14.25
CA MET A 699 -28.43 -5.67 13.42
C MET A 699 -27.95 -4.42 12.71
N ASP A 700 -27.33 -3.50 13.44
CA ASP A 700 -26.94 -2.17 12.95
C ASP A 700 -25.44 -2.15 12.61
N MET A 701 -25.08 -2.42 11.36
CA MET A 701 -23.70 -2.42 10.88
C MET A 701 -23.53 -1.52 9.64
N PRO A 702 -22.34 -0.95 9.41
CA PRO A 702 -22.05 -0.17 8.21
C PRO A 702 -22.02 -1.06 6.96
N ARG A 703 -22.17 -0.47 5.79
CA ARG A 703 -22.15 -1.08 4.43
C ARG A 703 -23.31 -2.04 4.16
N MET A 704 -23.57 -2.98 5.01
CA MET A 704 -24.68 -3.93 4.94
C MET A 704 -25.12 -4.26 6.36
N ASP A 705 -26.38 -4.02 6.70
CA ASP A 705 -26.93 -4.34 8.02
C ASP A 705 -27.26 -5.83 8.15
N GLY A 706 -27.44 -6.29 9.41
CA GLY A 706 -27.71 -7.71 9.69
C GLY A 706 -29.02 -8.21 9.11
N SER A 707 -30.03 -7.36 8.93
CA SER A 707 -31.31 -7.75 8.32
C SER A 707 -31.15 -7.98 6.80
N GLU A 708 -30.31 -7.20 6.14
CA GLU A 708 -29.98 -7.38 4.73
C GLU A 708 -29.12 -8.62 4.50
N LEU A 709 -28.11 -8.84 5.37
CA LEU A 709 -27.28 -10.07 5.36
C LEU A 709 -28.18 -11.31 5.53
N THR A 710 -29.06 -11.31 6.53
CA THR A 710 -29.99 -12.43 6.78
C THR A 710 -30.87 -12.71 5.58
N ARG A 711 -31.44 -11.66 4.97
CA ARG A 711 -32.27 -11.78 3.78
C ARG A 711 -31.51 -12.44 2.61
N LEU A 712 -30.26 -12.02 2.35
CA LEU A 712 -29.42 -12.62 1.30
C LEU A 712 -29.13 -14.09 1.58
N ILE A 713 -28.80 -14.46 2.82
CA ILE A 713 -28.60 -15.85 3.24
C ILE A 713 -29.86 -16.69 2.98
N LYS A 714 -31.02 -16.19 3.39
CA LYS A 714 -32.30 -16.91 3.29
C LYS A 714 -32.85 -16.96 1.83
N GLN A 715 -32.43 -16.06 0.95
CA GLN A 715 -32.79 -16.08 -0.47
C GLN A 715 -31.86 -16.98 -1.31
N ASP A 716 -30.65 -17.27 -0.86
CA ASP A 716 -29.73 -18.16 -1.57
C ASP A 716 -30.16 -19.63 -1.43
N VAL A 717 -30.23 -20.34 -2.57
CA VAL A 717 -30.74 -21.73 -2.64
C VAL A 717 -29.90 -22.69 -1.79
N ARG A 718 -28.59 -22.45 -1.65
CA ARG A 718 -27.65 -23.29 -0.88
C ARG A 718 -27.60 -22.93 0.59
N LEU A 719 -27.77 -21.63 0.91
CA LEU A 719 -27.55 -21.07 2.25
C LEU A 719 -28.85 -20.91 3.06
N ARG A 720 -30.02 -21.02 2.46
CA ARG A 720 -31.32 -20.79 3.13
C ARG A 720 -31.58 -21.63 4.37
N VAL A 721 -30.93 -22.79 4.47
CA VAL A 721 -31.05 -23.72 5.61
C VAL A 721 -30.11 -23.34 6.76
N LEU A 722 -29.11 -22.48 6.52
CA LEU A 722 -28.16 -22.01 7.50
C LEU A 722 -28.90 -21.16 8.57
N PRO A 723 -28.86 -21.56 9.85
CA PRO A 723 -29.49 -20.78 10.91
C PRO A 723 -28.77 -19.45 11.12
N VAL A 724 -29.56 -18.41 11.37
CA VAL A 724 -29.09 -17.05 11.63
C VAL A 724 -29.64 -16.54 12.94
N MET A 725 -28.75 -16.17 13.86
CA MET A 725 -29.07 -15.49 15.11
C MET A 725 -28.74 -14.01 14.97
N MET A 726 -29.69 -13.14 15.33
CA MET A 726 -29.46 -11.69 15.27
C MET A 726 -29.40 -11.13 16.69
N ILE A 727 -28.45 -10.24 16.94
CA ILE A 727 -28.21 -9.62 18.24
C ILE A 727 -28.24 -8.10 18.07
N THR A 728 -28.86 -7.36 19.00
CA THR A 728 -28.94 -5.90 18.95
C THR A 728 -28.87 -5.26 20.33
N TYR A 729 -28.45 -3.98 20.38
CA TYR A 729 -28.55 -3.17 21.60
C TYR A 729 -29.95 -2.62 21.86
N LYS A 730 -30.83 -2.59 20.84
CA LYS A 730 -32.13 -1.92 20.90
C LYS A 730 -33.26 -2.92 21.08
N GLU A 731 -34.07 -2.77 22.15
CA GLU A 731 -35.28 -3.54 22.39
C GLU A 731 -36.52 -2.92 21.72
N ARG A 732 -36.41 -2.39 20.51
CA ARG A 732 -37.54 -1.82 19.80
C ARG A 732 -38.31 -2.90 19.07
N GLU A 733 -39.64 -2.90 19.21
CA GLU A 733 -40.50 -3.85 18.50
C GLU A 733 -40.39 -3.76 16.98
N GLU A 734 -40.07 -2.58 16.46
CA GLU A 734 -39.80 -2.35 15.02
C GLU A 734 -38.58 -3.11 14.51
N ASP A 735 -37.49 -3.13 15.29
CA ASP A 735 -36.23 -3.80 14.97
C ASP A 735 -36.41 -5.33 15.02
N ARG A 736 -37.17 -5.82 16.01
CA ARG A 736 -37.54 -7.23 16.11
C ARG A 736 -38.38 -7.68 14.90
N GLN A 737 -39.40 -6.89 14.51
CA GLN A 737 -40.19 -7.19 13.33
C GLN A 737 -39.39 -7.16 12.04
N ARG A 738 -38.40 -6.28 11.94
CA ARG A 738 -37.48 -6.19 10.78
C ARG A 738 -36.60 -7.44 10.67
N GLY A 739 -36.03 -7.90 11.78
CA GLY A 739 -35.26 -9.16 11.83
C GLY A 739 -36.11 -10.37 11.46
N LEU A 740 -37.31 -10.49 12.02
CA LEU A 740 -38.23 -11.59 11.72
C LEU A 740 -38.67 -11.60 10.25
N ARG A 741 -38.93 -10.44 9.64
CA ARG A 741 -39.24 -10.33 8.19
C ARG A 741 -38.04 -10.70 7.30
N ALA A 742 -36.83 -10.52 7.79
CA ALA A 742 -35.62 -10.94 7.09
C ALA A 742 -35.41 -12.47 7.15
N GLY A 743 -36.10 -13.17 8.04
CA GLY A 743 -36.03 -14.63 8.17
C GLY A 743 -35.04 -15.10 9.24
N VAL A 744 -34.78 -14.30 10.26
CA VAL A 744 -33.94 -14.65 11.42
C VAL A 744 -34.54 -15.81 12.20
N ASP A 745 -33.74 -16.77 12.63
CA ASP A 745 -34.17 -17.93 13.38
C ASP A 745 -34.29 -17.64 14.91
N VAL A 746 -33.33 -16.85 15.43
CA VAL A 746 -33.30 -16.39 16.83
C VAL A 746 -32.93 -14.91 16.89
N PHE A 747 -33.65 -14.14 17.72
CA PHE A 747 -33.40 -12.72 17.96
C PHE A 747 -33.14 -12.48 19.45
N LEU A 748 -31.98 -11.89 19.78
CA LEU A 748 -31.55 -11.61 21.15
C LEU A 748 -31.10 -10.16 21.32
N THR A 749 -31.06 -9.70 22.56
CA THR A 749 -30.46 -8.42 22.91
C THR A 749 -29.05 -8.61 23.46
N LYS A 750 -28.13 -7.63 23.25
CA LYS A 750 -26.74 -7.71 23.75
C LYS A 750 -26.66 -7.78 25.30
N GLY A 751 -27.73 -7.49 26.02
CA GLY A 751 -27.85 -7.77 27.47
C GLY A 751 -27.81 -9.26 27.82
N SER A 752 -28.17 -10.13 26.88
CA SER A 752 -28.21 -11.60 27.07
C SER A 752 -26.84 -12.27 27.18
N PHE A 753 -25.74 -11.55 26.94
CA PHE A 753 -24.38 -12.09 27.14
C PHE A 753 -24.01 -12.33 28.60
N GLN A 754 -24.66 -11.64 29.53
CA GLN A 754 -24.44 -11.83 30.96
C GLN A 754 -25.26 -13.01 31.52
N ASP A 755 -26.29 -13.44 30.80
CA ASP A 755 -27.18 -14.56 31.16
C ASP A 755 -26.83 -15.75 30.25
N ALA A 756 -27.11 -16.97 30.69
CA ALA A 756 -26.90 -18.20 29.90
C ALA A 756 -27.72 -18.26 28.59
N THR A 757 -28.57 -17.26 28.33
CA THR A 757 -29.55 -17.22 27.22
C THR A 757 -28.86 -17.19 25.83
N PHE A 758 -27.72 -16.50 25.72
CA PHE A 758 -26.95 -16.45 24.46
C PHE A 758 -26.42 -17.83 24.09
N LEU A 759 -25.73 -18.49 25.02
CA LEU A 759 -25.15 -19.82 24.78
C LEU A 759 -26.24 -20.87 24.57
N GLN A 760 -27.35 -20.78 25.35
CA GLN A 760 -28.51 -21.66 25.19
C GLN A 760 -29.13 -21.52 23.79
N GLY A 761 -29.26 -20.28 23.25
CA GLY A 761 -29.79 -20.06 21.91
C GLY A 761 -28.87 -20.64 20.81
N VAL A 762 -27.56 -20.63 21.02
CA VAL A 762 -26.62 -21.29 20.11
C VAL A 762 -26.75 -22.80 20.16
N GLU A 763 -26.85 -23.37 21.37
CA GLU A 763 -27.06 -24.82 21.58
C GLU A 763 -28.39 -25.31 20.99
N ASP A 764 -29.44 -24.53 21.09
CA ASP A 764 -30.75 -24.84 20.53
C ASP A 764 -30.73 -24.87 19.00
N LEU A 765 -29.90 -24.05 18.36
CA LEU A 765 -29.78 -23.98 16.90
C LEU A 765 -28.84 -25.04 16.29
N ILE A 766 -27.70 -25.30 16.92
CA ILE A 766 -26.65 -26.18 16.32
C ILE A 766 -26.21 -27.33 17.25
N GLY A 767 -26.76 -27.43 18.47
CA GLY A 767 -26.44 -28.48 19.42
C GLY A 767 -25.18 -28.23 20.24
N HIS A 768 -24.92 -29.10 21.24
CA HIS A 768 -23.72 -29.02 22.06
C HIS A 768 -22.45 -29.23 21.26
N PRO A 769 -21.39 -28.46 21.53
CA PRO A 769 -20.10 -28.63 20.87
C PRO A 769 -19.49 -30.00 21.19
N VAL A 770 -18.85 -30.59 20.21
CA VAL A 770 -18.13 -31.84 20.39
C VAL A 770 -16.83 -31.56 21.14
N LYS A 771 -16.74 -31.98 22.40
CA LYS A 771 -15.52 -31.90 23.22
C LYS A 771 -14.42 -32.82 22.71
#